data_3e0fc50e637ce16813eee7450da7f166
#
_entry.id   3e0fc50e637ce16813eee7450da7f166
#
_cell.length_a   1.000
_cell.length_b   1.000
_cell.length_c   1.000
_cell.angle_alpha   90.00
_cell.angle_beta   90.00
_cell.angle_gamma   90.00
#
_symmetry.space_group_name_H-M   'P 1'
#
loop_
_entity.id
_entity.type
_entity.pdbx_description
1 polymer ?
#
loop_
_entity_poly.entity_id
_entity_poly.type
_entity_poly.pdbx_seq_one_letter_code
_entity_poly.pdbx_strand_id
1 'polypeptide(L)'
;MKPKQPKQSLHDRLRAARNELSRRDFLSQAALLTGALPAVGYLSHFDTAPASAMQSTAAKAQANIQGKIASLRNRVISAEWEISPKGLRLIRVKDGTSGQTIGEQGPAFALLIRGDSGEVVSSAMKLIGSPRVEMLEANPAASRFCERVNGRAVSATLEDVRHRVRVYWRAILRDGSHYIRQEIALEAIAGDLPVDRITLMDLSGRGPEVAGSVKGSPITRGNWFFGLEHPLSASKVEGNRATCSINRHLPLAHGKTATYSSVIGVTDTGQLRRGFLRYIERERAHPYRTFLHYNSWFDLGYFTPYDQTGALGVINAFGRELREKRGVVLDSFLFDDGWDDHNSLWKFNSGFPHGFAPLRTDAAKYGAAPGIWLSPWGGYDGPRKQRLAYGKLHGFEESSDGFVLSGPRYFRRFHEVCMDMVRKYGVNQFKFDGTADTSTVYPGSKFNSDFDAMISLIEDLRAAEKNLYVNLTSGTYPSPFWLRYADSTWRGGEDDSFTGVGSDRQQWITYRDAATHEHVVRSGPLYPLNSLMLHGLIYARHAKRLDTDTGHDFPSEVHSYFGTGTQLQEMYITPSLLLGPDWDVLAEAASWSRRNADILVDTHWIGGDPAKLEVYGWASWSPRGGIITLRNPNKVPQTYALDVQSAFELPEGAAESYSARSPWKNAVGTPSVKLRARDTRIINLKPFEVLTLEATPR
;
A
#
# COMPACT_ATOMS: atom_id res chain seq x y z
N MET A 1 -22.29 29.84 45.84
CA MET A 1 -22.16 28.48 45.29
C MET A 1 -22.55 28.50 43.81
N LYS A 2 -21.56 28.38 42.92
CA LYS A 2 -21.78 28.24 41.47
C LYS A 2 -21.88 26.76 41.13
N PRO A 3 -22.78 26.30 40.28
CA PRO A 3 -22.91 24.89 39.92
C PRO A 3 -21.72 24.45 39.02
N LYS A 4 -21.14 23.29 39.32
CA LYS A 4 -20.09 22.64 38.52
C LYS A 4 -20.71 22.17 37.19
N GLN A 5 -20.14 22.60 36.06
CA GLN A 5 -20.45 22.08 34.75
C GLN A 5 -19.94 20.60 34.60
N PRO A 6 -20.65 19.75 33.87
CA PRO A 6 -20.23 18.36 33.64
C PRO A 6 -18.99 18.32 32.72
N LYS A 7 -18.04 17.48 33.05
CA LYS A 7 -16.82 17.23 32.26
C LYS A 7 -17.21 16.58 30.92
N GLN A 8 -16.97 17.27 29.83
CA GLN A 8 -17.10 16.73 28.47
C GLN A 8 -16.21 15.51 28.27
N SER A 9 -16.71 14.51 27.54
CA SER A 9 -15.96 13.29 27.23
C SER A 9 -14.79 13.57 26.29
N LEU A 10 -13.74 12.74 26.35
CA LEU A 10 -12.56 12.86 25.47
C LEU A 10 -12.95 12.78 24.00
N HIS A 11 -14.01 12.04 23.69
CA HIS A 11 -14.58 11.95 22.34
C HIS A 11 -15.13 13.29 21.84
N ASP A 12 -15.80 14.04 22.70
CA ASP A 12 -16.31 15.38 22.38
C ASP A 12 -15.15 16.40 22.22
N ARG A 13 -14.06 16.24 22.98
CA ARG A 13 -12.85 17.08 22.85
C ARG A 13 -12.08 16.78 21.56
N LEU A 14 -11.97 15.51 21.16
CA LEU A 14 -11.34 15.12 19.90
C LEU A 14 -12.20 15.52 18.69
N ARG A 15 -13.51 15.47 18.81
CA ARG A 15 -14.45 15.95 17.78
C ARG A 15 -14.45 17.47 17.68
N ALA A 16 -14.35 18.18 18.80
CA ALA A 16 -14.24 19.66 18.83
C ALA A 16 -12.88 20.13 18.28
N ALA A 17 -11.77 19.51 18.64
CA ALA A 17 -10.45 19.81 18.09
C ALA A 17 -10.35 19.56 16.58
N ARG A 18 -10.98 18.51 16.08
CA ARG A 18 -11.08 18.22 14.62
C ARG A 18 -11.95 19.24 13.87
N ASN A 19 -12.99 19.77 14.51
CA ASN A 19 -13.90 20.74 13.90
C ASN A 19 -13.44 22.20 14.04
N GLU A 20 -12.68 22.55 15.06
CA GLU A 20 -12.17 23.94 15.23
C GLU A 20 -11.03 24.28 14.28
N LEU A 21 -10.18 23.29 13.92
CA LEU A 21 -9.14 23.50 12.90
C LEU A 21 -9.72 23.64 11.48
N SER A 22 -10.92 23.11 11.21
CA SER A 22 -11.56 23.20 9.89
C SER A 22 -12.46 24.42 9.70
N ARG A 23 -12.91 25.08 10.76
CA ARG A 23 -13.84 26.20 10.67
C ARG A 23 -13.20 27.60 10.74
N ARG A 24 -12.02 27.74 11.33
CA ARG A 24 -11.36 29.05 11.44
C ARG A 24 -10.59 29.47 10.19
N ASP A 25 -10.08 28.55 9.39
CA ASP A 25 -9.34 28.90 8.18
C ASP A 25 -10.22 29.04 6.92
N PHE A 26 -11.49 28.61 6.97
CA PHE A 26 -12.38 28.69 5.80
C PHE A 26 -13.13 30.04 5.67
N LEU A 27 -13.18 30.86 6.70
CA LEU A 27 -13.98 32.11 6.69
C LEU A 27 -13.18 33.38 6.43
N SER A 28 -11.86 33.32 6.28
CA SER A 28 -11.02 34.51 6.07
C SER A 28 -10.51 34.70 4.63
N GLN A 29 -10.82 33.83 3.66
CA GLN A 29 -10.37 33.99 2.25
C GLN A 29 -11.48 33.95 1.18
N ALA A 30 -12.74 34.07 1.55
CA ALA A 30 -13.87 34.09 0.62
C ALA A 30 -14.38 35.48 0.25
N ALA A 31 -13.50 36.47 0.20
CA ALA A 31 -13.85 37.79 -0.34
C ALA A 31 -12.69 38.32 -1.16
N LEU A 32 -12.81 38.14 -2.47
CA LEU A 32 -12.24 38.87 -3.60
C LEU A 32 -11.78 37.89 -4.70
N LEU A 33 -12.64 37.71 -5.68
CA LEU A 33 -12.38 37.63 -7.11
C LEU A 33 -13.52 36.86 -7.80
N THR A 34 -14.59 37.58 -8.08
CA THR A 34 -15.60 37.17 -9.09
C THR A 34 -15.04 37.45 -10.46
N GLY A 35 -14.64 36.38 -11.16
CA GLY A 35 -14.34 36.36 -12.58
C GLY A 35 -14.89 35.05 -13.13
N ALA A 36 -16.06 35.11 -13.77
CA ALA A 36 -16.74 33.97 -14.34
C ALA A 36 -15.99 33.43 -15.56
N LEU A 37 -15.56 32.15 -15.50
CA LEU A 37 -15.28 31.33 -16.65
C LEU A 37 -16.17 30.06 -16.56
N PRO A 38 -16.71 29.55 -17.69
CA PRO A 38 -17.68 28.46 -17.66
C PRO A 38 -17.01 27.18 -17.16
N ALA A 39 -17.52 26.64 -16.05
CA ALA A 39 -17.20 25.32 -15.57
C ALA A 39 -17.77 24.29 -16.57
N VAL A 40 -16.93 23.78 -17.46
CA VAL A 40 -17.19 22.52 -18.15
C VAL A 40 -17.08 21.43 -17.09
N GLY A 41 -18.21 20.99 -16.60
CA GLY A 41 -18.31 19.89 -15.65
C GLY A 41 -17.86 18.60 -16.30
N TYR A 42 -16.60 18.23 -16.14
CA TYR A 42 -16.16 16.85 -16.27
C TYR A 42 -16.57 16.13 -14.98
N LEU A 43 -17.76 15.56 -14.99
CA LEU A 43 -18.10 14.46 -14.12
C LEU A 43 -17.10 13.33 -14.43
N SER A 44 -16.07 13.24 -13.60
CA SER A 44 -15.18 12.11 -13.57
C SER A 44 -16.00 10.87 -13.20
N HIS A 45 -16.29 10.04 -14.18
CA HIS A 45 -16.88 8.70 -13.98
C HIS A 45 -15.84 7.74 -13.35
N PHE A 46 -15.26 8.14 -12.22
CA PHE A 46 -14.27 7.34 -11.48
C PHE A 46 -14.83 6.72 -10.20
N ASP A 47 -16.16 6.73 -10.02
CA ASP A 47 -16.76 6.28 -8.75
C ASP A 47 -17.36 4.87 -8.78
N THR A 48 -17.05 4.04 -9.76
CA THR A 48 -17.35 2.62 -9.71
C THR A 48 -16.06 1.82 -9.60
N ALA A 49 -15.48 1.87 -8.42
CA ALA A 49 -14.28 1.12 -8.08
C ALA A 49 -14.48 -0.40 -8.22
N PRO A 50 -13.40 -1.15 -8.50
CA PRO A 50 -13.40 -2.62 -8.51
C PRO A 50 -13.90 -3.27 -7.20
N ALA A 51 -13.98 -2.51 -6.12
CA ALA A 51 -14.55 -2.96 -4.85
C ALA A 51 -16.06 -3.28 -4.91
N SER A 52 -16.83 -2.76 -5.86
CA SER A 52 -18.27 -3.07 -5.98
C SER A 52 -18.51 -4.47 -6.55
N ALA A 53 -17.64 -4.97 -7.42
CA ALA A 53 -17.71 -6.34 -7.93
C ALA A 53 -17.38 -7.41 -6.85
N MET A 54 -16.76 -6.98 -5.75
CA MET A 54 -16.44 -7.81 -4.58
C MET A 54 -17.50 -7.72 -3.46
N GLN A 55 -18.61 -7.04 -3.65
CA GLN A 55 -19.72 -7.05 -2.71
C GLN A 55 -20.38 -8.42 -2.72
N SER A 56 -19.84 -9.33 -1.92
CA SER A 56 -20.60 -10.48 -1.47
C SER A 56 -21.84 -9.94 -0.73
N THR A 57 -22.97 -10.62 -0.86
CA THR A 57 -24.20 -10.40 -0.09
C THR A 57 -23.99 -10.62 1.42
N ALA A 58 -22.82 -10.24 1.94
CA ALA A 58 -22.47 -10.34 3.34
C ALA A 58 -23.41 -9.43 4.14
N ALA A 59 -24.08 -10.03 5.10
CA ALA A 59 -25.08 -9.41 5.93
C ALA A 59 -24.50 -8.19 6.66
N LYS A 60 -25.40 -7.29 7.06
CA LYS A 60 -25.10 -6.13 7.90
C LYS A 60 -24.42 -6.57 9.20
N ALA A 61 -23.45 -5.80 9.63
CA ALA A 61 -22.79 -5.98 10.92
C ALA A 61 -23.78 -5.76 12.06
N GLN A 62 -23.77 -6.66 13.03
CA GLN A 62 -24.57 -6.60 14.23
C GLN A 62 -23.64 -6.60 15.45
N ALA A 63 -23.99 -5.81 16.45
CA ALA A 63 -23.32 -5.78 17.75
C ALA A 63 -24.34 -5.91 18.86
N ASN A 64 -24.00 -6.65 19.92
CA ASN A 64 -24.84 -6.80 21.08
C ASN A 64 -23.97 -6.90 22.35
N ILE A 65 -24.51 -6.41 23.46
CA ILE A 65 -23.97 -6.62 24.80
C ILE A 65 -25.10 -7.17 25.66
N GLN A 66 -24.93 -8.39 26.15
CA GLN A 66 -25.88 -9.04 27.04
C GLN A 66 -25.18 -9.52 28.30
N GLY A 67 -25.47 -8.88 29.42
CA GLY A 67 -24.75 -9.11 30.68
C GLY A 67 -23.28 -8.79 30.54
N LYS A 68 -22.42 -9.81 30.68
CA LYS A 68 -20.95 -9.68 30.51
C LYS A 68 -20.47 -10.02 29.11
N ILE A 69 -21.33 -10.47 28.22
CA ILE A 69 -20.94 -10.94 26.89
C ILE A 69 -21.20 -9.84 25.87
N ALA A 70 -20.13 -9.44 25.21
CA ALA A 70 -20.19 -8.58 24.04
C ALA A 70 -19.96 -9.41 22.78
N SER A 71 -20.69 -9.10 21.71
CA SER A 71 -20.57 -9.82 20.45
C SER A 71 -20.62 -8.88 19.25
N LEU A 72 -19.82 -9.22 18.22
CA LEU A 72 -19.91 -8.68 16.86
C LEU A 72 -20.13 -9.84 15.91
N ARG A 73 -21.06 -9.69 14.95
CA ARG A 73 -21.33 -10.75 13.97
C ARG A 73 -21.91 -10.23 12.67
N ASN A 74 -21.69 -11.00 11.62
CA ASN A 74 -22.48 -11.03 10.41
C ASN A 74 -22.63 -12.51 9.96
N ARG A 75 -23.02 -12.78 8.70
CA ARG A 75 -23.15 -14.17 8.23
C ARG A 75 -21.82 -14.91 8.10
N VAL A 76 -20.70 -14.19 7.91
CA VAL A 76 -19.40 -14.77 7.56
C VAL A 76 -18.53 -14.97 8.81
N ILE A 77 -18.54 -14.02 9.73
CA ILE A 77 -17.65 -14.03 10.90
C ILE A 77 -18.40 -13.53 12.14
N SER A 78 -18.10 -14.12 13.28
CA SER A 78 -18.54 -13.61 14.57
C SER A 78 -17.45 -13.72 15.62
N ALA A 79 -17.44 -12.78 16.57
CA ALA A 79 -16.56 -12.83 17.72
C ALA A 79 -17.31 -12.48 19.00
N GLU A 80 -16.90 -13.09 20.10
CA GLU A 80 -17.49 -12.89 21.43
C GLU A 80 -16.39 -12.60 22.45
N TRP A 81 -16.68 -11.65 23.34
CA TRP A 81 -15.79 -11.26 24.43
C TRP A 81 -16.55 -11.29 25.76
N GLU A 82 -15.88 -11.72 26.83
CA GLU A 82 -16.34 -11.46 28.19
C GLU A 82 -15.76 -10.11 28.64
N ILE A 83 -16.64 -9.16 28.98
CA ILE A 83 -16.27 -7.85 29.55
C ILE A 83 -16.88 -7.77 30.94
N SER A 84 -16.06 -7.81 31.96
CA SER A 84 -16.50 -7.85 33.34
C SER A 84 -15.66 -6.90 34.21
N PRO A 85 -16.03 -6.62 35.47
CA PRO A 85 -15.20 -5.84 36.37
C PRO A 85 -13.76 -6.37 36.55
N LYS A 86 -13.55 -7.67 36.24
CA LYS A 86 -12.26 -8.35 36.33
C LYS A 86 -11.43 -8.27 35.05
N GLY A 87 -11.95 -7.67 33.98
CA GLY A 87 -11.23 -7.44 32.74
C GLY A 87 -11.96 -7.87 31.46
N LEU A 88 -11.18 -7.97 30.41
CA LEU A 88 -11.60 -8.28 29.05
C LEU A 88 -10.93 -9.56 28.55
N ARG A 89 -11.71 -10.52 28.06
CA ARG A 89 -11.24 -11.80 27.48
C ARG A 89 -11.89 -12.02 26.13
N LEU A 90 -11.13 -12.49 25.16
CA LEU A 90 -11.68 -13.08 23.94
C LEU A 90 -12.21 -14.48 24.27
N ILE A 91 -13.48 -14.75 24.03
CA ILE A 91 -14.08 -16.08 24.24
C ILE A 91 -13.82 -16.94 23.01
N ARG A 92 -14.19 -16.45 21.82
CA ARG A 92 -14.03 -17.16 20.54
C ARG A 92 -14.22 -16.23 19.35
N VAL A 93 -13.64 -16.63 18.23
CA VAL A 93 -14.02 -16.14 16.91
C VAL A 93 -14.49 -17.35 16.10
N LYS A 94 -15.62 -17.19 15.40
CA LYS A 94 -16.28 -18.27 14.67
C LYS A 94 -16.43 -17.90 13.20
N ASP A 95 -16.07 -18.82 12.32
CA ASP A 95 -16.45 -18.83 10.90
C ASP A 95 -17.93 -19.18 10.78
N GLY A 96 -18.71 -18.27 10.23
CA GLY A 96 -20.16 -18.44 10.04
C GLY A 96 -20.50 -19.47 8.97
N THR A 97 -19.58 -19.76 8.06
CA THR A 97 -19.78 -20.70 6.95
C THR A 97 -19.44 -22.13 7.34
N SER A 98 -18.24 -22.37 7.87
CA SER A 98 -17.78 -23.71 8.26
C SER A 98 -18.17 -24.10 9.69
N GLY A 99 -18.52 -23.13 10.53
CA GLY A 99 -18.75 -23.33 11.94
C GLY A 99 -17.48 -23.49 12.79
N GLN A 100 -16.30 -23.49 12.18
CA GLN A 100 -15.01 -23.60 12.89
C GLN A 100 -14.80 -22.41 13.82
N THR A 101 -14.11 -22.64 14.93
CA THR A 101 -13.77 -21.63 15.92
C THR A 101 -12.26 -21.54 16.15
N ILE A 102 -11.80 -20.34 16.48
CA ILE A 102 -10.44 -20.05 16.94
C ILE A 102 -10.50 -19.11 18.14
N GLY A 103 -9.40 -19.10 18.95
CA GLY A 103 -9.31 -18.29 20.17
C GLY A 103 -10.15 -18.88 21.30
N GLU A 104 -9.52 -19.50 22.27
CA GLU A 104 -10.17 -20.06 23.44
C GLU A 104 -9.76 -19.25 24.67
N GLN A 105 -10.71 -18.49 25.22
CA GLN A 105 -10.67 -17.81 26.52
C GLN A 105 -9.31 -17.15 26.92
N GLY A 106 -8.71 -16.44 25.96
CA GLY A 106 -7.44 -15.71 26.20
C GLY A 106 -7.64 -14.21 26.47
N PRO A 107 -6.59 -13.51 26.93
CA PRO A 107 -6.61 -12.06 27.00
C PRO A 107 -6.76 -11.48 25.58
N ALA A 108 -7.50 -10.37 25.46
CA ALA A 108 -7.63 -9.68 24.18
C ALA A 108 -6.36 -8.95 23.76
N PHE A 109 -5.52 -8.57 24.71
CA PHE A 109 -4.19 -8.01 24.53
C PHE A 109 -3.35 -8.16 25.78
N ALA A 110 -2.02 -7.98 25.63
CA ALA A 110 -1.07 -7.94 26.74
C ALA A 110 -0.03 -6.84 26.53
N LEU A 111 0.46 -6.26 27.62
CA LEU A 111 1.49 -5.22 27.65
C LEU A 111 2.65 -5.68 28.52
N LEU A 112 3.86 -5.70 27.96
CA LEU A 112 5.08 -5.87 28.75
C LEU A 112 5.59 -4.49 29.16
N ILE A 113 5.59 -4.23 30.46
CA ILE A 113 6.09 -2.97 31.03
C ILE A 113 7.45 -3.24 31.65
N ARG A 114 8.46 -2.45 31.29
CA ARG A 114 9.83 -2.60 31.79
C ARG A 114 9.85 -2.48 33.32
N GLY A 115 10.50 -3.44 33.97
CA GLY A 115 10.59 -3.53 35.42
C GLY A 115 9.47 -4.32 36.09
N ASP A 116 8.44 -4.74 35.36
CA ASP A 116 7.42 -5.66 35.86
C ASP A 116 7.89 -7.12 35.74
N SER A 117 7.48 -7.95 36.68
CA SER A 117 7.80 -9.40 36.70
C SER A 117 6.96 -10.20 35.67
N GLY A 118 5.98 -9.59 35.02
CA GLY A 118 5.09 -10.24 34.08
C GLY A 118 4.33 -9.23 33.21
N GLU A 119 3.53 -9.74 32.28
CA GLU A 119 2.72 -8.90 31.39
C GLU A 119 1.44 -8.41 32.08
N VAL A 120 1.05 -7.18 31.78
CA VAL A 120 -0.27 -6.64 32.12
C VAL A 120 -1.26 -7.12 31.06
N VAL A 121 -2.08 -8.09 31.41
CA VAL A 121 -3.04 -8.71 30.48
C VAL A 121 -4.43 -8.08 30.62
N SER A 122 -5.15 -7.94 29.52
CA SER A 122 -6.49 -7.35 29.49
C SER A 122 -7.49 -8.05 30.41
N SER A 123 -7.29 -9.35 30.62
CA SER A 123 -8.13 -10.18 31.51
C SER A 123 -7.92 -9.95 33.02
N ALA A 124 -6.91 -9.16 33.39
CA ALA A 124 -6.62 -8.78 34.79
C ALA A 124 -6.73 -7.25 35.01
N MET A 125 -7.21 -6.49 34.01
CA MET A 125 -7.41 -5.04 34.11
C MET A 125 -8.82 -4.73 34.64
N LYS A 126 -8.95 -3.61 35.32
CA LYS A 126 -10.22 -3.13 35.87
C LYS A 126 -11.05 -2.45 34.75
N LEU A 127 -12.32 -2.82 34.58
CA LEU A 127 -13.24 -2.14 33.71
C LEU A 127 -13.60 -0.76 34.28
N ILE A 128 -13.51 0.29 33.49
CA ILE A 128 -13.89 1.65 33.82
C ILE A 128 -15.17 2.03 33.09
N GLY A 129 -16.25 2.27 33.83
CA GLY A 129 -17.58 2.51 33.27
C GLY A 129 -18.20 1.27 32.68
N SER A 130 -19.08 1.43 31.70
CA SER A 130 -19.79 0.33 31.04
C SER A 130 -19.33 0.18 29.59
N PRO A 131 -19.24 -1.06 29.07
CA PRO A 131 -18.99 -1.27 27.65
C PRO A 131 -20.13 -0.71 26.79
N ARG A 132 -19.83 -0.37 25.53
CA ARG A 132 -20.78 0.29 24.62
C ARG A 132 -20.81 -0.37 23.26
N VAL A 133 -21.97 -0.34 22.63
CA VAL A 133 -22.13 -0.58 21.20
C VAL A 133 -22.07 0.77 20.48
N GLU A 134 -21.29 0.85 19.42
CA GLU A 134 -21.15 2.06 18.60
C GLU A 134 -21.67 1.78 17.18
N MET A 135 -22.38 2.75 16.62
CA MET A 135 -22.68 2.80 15.19
C MET A 135 -21.54 3.48 14.46
N LEU A 136 -21.09 2.85 13.37
CA LEU A 136 -20.05 3.41 12.49
C LEU A 136 -20.73 3.81 11.19
N GLU A 137 -20.89 5.10 11.00
CA GLU A 137 -21.49 5.65 9.79
C GLU A 137 -20.49 5.63 8.63
N ALA A 138 -21.00 5.44 7.41
CA ALA A 138 -20.23 5.56 6.19
C ALA A 138 -19.82 7.01 5.96
N ASN A 139 -18.54 7.20 5.58
CA ASN A 139 -18.03 8.47 5.11
C ASN A 139 -17.63 8.32 3.61
N PRO A 140 -18.50 8.68 2.66
CA PRO A 140 -18.20 8.53 1.22
C PRO A 140 -16.93 9.27 0.77
N ALA A 141 -16.54 10.33 1.50
CA ALA A 141 -15.35 11.12 1.19
C ALA A 141 -14.05 10.57 1.80
N ALA A 142 -14.10 9.44 2.52
CA ALA A 142 -12.90 8.83 3.08
C ALA A 142 -11.98 8.25 2.00
N SER A 143 -10.69 8.25 2.23
CA SER A 143 -9.71 7.61 1.33
C SER A 143 -9.85 6.08 1.41
N ARG A 144 -9.93 5.51 2.62
CA ARG A 144 -10.05 4.06 2.83
C ARG A 144 -11.44 3.56 2.48
N PHE A 145 -11.52 2.44 1.77
CA PHE A 145 -12.81 1.86 1.41
C PHE A 145 -13.64 1.44 2.63
N CYS A 146 -13.02 0.83 3.65
CA CYS A 146 -13.75 0.40 4.85
C CYS A 146 -14.49 1.55 5.55
N GLU A 147 -13.97 2.77 5.49
CA GLU A 147 -14.60 3.95 6.10
C GLU A 147 -15.81 4.46 5.30
N ARG A 148 -15.92 4.08 4.01
CA ARG A 148 -17.08 4.39 3.15
C ARG A 148 -18.29 3.47 3.40
N VAL A 149 -18.16 2.53 4.33
CA VAL A 149 -19.17 1.50 4.60
C VAL A 149 -19.62 1.58 6.06
N ASN A 150 -20.92 1.44 6.31
CA ASN A 150 -21.46 1.36 7.67
C ASN A 150 -20.90 0.17 8.46
N GLY A 151 -21.06 0.18 9.76
CA GLY A 151 -20.63 -0.92 10.61
C GLY A 151 -21.06 -0.78 12.06
N ARG A 152 -20.52 -1.66 12.88
CA ARG A 152 -20.72 -1.68 14.33
C ARG A 152 -19.37 -1.85 15.01
N ALA A 153 -19.28 -1.29 16.21
CA ALA A 153 -18.17 -1.59 17.11
C ALA A 153 -18.70 -1.88 18.52
N VAL A 154 -17.91 -2.63 19.26
CA VAL A 154 -18.02 -2.75 20.71
C VAL A 154 -16.80 -2.11 21.32
N SER A 155 -16.97 -1.33 22.37
CA SER A 155 -15.86 -0.66 23.07
C SER A 155 -15.93 -0.81 24.57
N ALA A 156 -14.76 -0.80 25.22
CA ALA A 156 -14.59 -0.79 26.66
C ALA A 156 -13.35 0.03 27.05
N THR A 157 -13.39 0.64 28.22
CA THR A 157 -12.24 1.30 28.83
C THR A 157 -11.73 0.45 29.98
N LEU A 158 -10.46 0.15 29.97
CA LEU A 158 -9.77 -0.67 30.97
C LEU A 158 -8.64 0.14 31.61
N GLU A 159 -8.32 -0.19 32.86
CA GLU A 159 -7.22 0.42 33.59
C GLU A 159 -6.45 -0.66 34.34
N ASP A 160 -5.11 -0.60 34.34
CA ASP A 160 -4.32 -1.55 35.09
C ASP A 160 -4.52 -1.36 36.60
N VAL A 161 -4.34 -2.43 37.37
CA VAL A 161 -4.59 -2.42 38.81
C VAL A 161 -3.68 -1.46 39.58
N ARG A 162 -2.55 -1.03 38.99
CA ARG A 162 -1.62 -0.05 39.54
C ARG A 162 -1.90 1.37 39.09
N HIS A 163 -2.98 1.60 38.32
CA HIS A 163 -3.40 2.91 37.81
C HIS A 163 -2.33 3.65 36.97
N ARG A 164 -1.52 2.90 36.17
CA ARG A 164 -0.45 3.48 35.33
C ARG A 164 -0.88 3.70 33.89
N VAL A 165 -1.69 2.78 33.35
CA VAL A 165 -2.16 2.81 31.98
C VAL A 165 -3.66 2.62 31.90
N ARG A 166 -4.28 3.47 31.06
CA ARG A 166 -5.67 3.30 30.62
C ARG A 166 -5.67 2.85 29.18
N VAL A 167 -6.53 1.88 28.87
CA VAL A 167 -6.66 1.31 27.53
C VAL A 167 -8.08 1.49 27.05
N TYR A 168 -8.21 2.19 25.92
CA TYR A 168 -9.46 2.30 25.18
C TYR A 168 -9.46 1.20 24.12
N TRP A 169 -10.20 0.15 24.38
CA TRP A 169 -10.33 -1.01 23.50
C TRP A 169 -11.56 -0.89 22.63
N ARG A 170 -11.44 -1.28 21.35
CA ARG A 170 -12.56 -1.40 20.40
C ARG A 170 -12.40 -2.65 19.54
N ALA A 171 -13.51 -3.36 19.28
CA ALA A 171 -13.61 -4.33 18.20
C ALA A 171 -14.56 -3.78 17.13
N ILE A 172 -14.19 -3.93 15.86
CA ILE A 172 -14.83 -3.26 14.72
C ILE A 172 -15.22 -4.29 13.68
N LEU A 173 -16.48 -4.24 13.20
CA LEU A 173 -16.98 -5.00 12.07
C LEU A 173 -17.75 -4.06 11.14
N ARG A 174 -17.26 -3.90 9.91
CA ARG A 174 -17.94 -3.15 8.86
C ARG A 174 -18.87 -4.06 8.04
N ASP A 175 -19.92 -3.50 7.47
CA ASP A 175 -20.83 -4.24 6.59
C ASP A 175 -20.06 -4.87 5.43
N GLY A 176 -20.37 -6.11 5.10
CA GLY A 176 -19.69 -6.86 4.04
C GLY A 176 -18.26 -7.33 4.37
N SER A 177 -17.76 -7.15 5.60
CA SER A 177 -16.45 -7.66 6.01
C SER A 177 -16.49 -9.15 6.35
N HIS A 178 -15.40 -9.83 6.02
CA HIS A 178 -15.10 -11.21 6.43
C HIS A 178 -14.00 -11.24 7.50
N TYR A 179 -13.76 -10.11 8.15
CA TYR A 179 -12.76 -9.93 9.21
C TYR A 179 -13.29 -8.97 10.29
N ILE A 180 -12.75 -9.11 11.48
CA ILE A 180 -12.94 -8.20 12.61
C ILE A 180 -11.59 -7.58 12.94
N ARG A 181 -11.57 -6.25 13.13
CA ARG A 181 -10.41 -5.52 13.61
C ARG A 181 -10.54 -5.24 15.09
N GLN A 182 -9.42 -5.29 15.79
CA GLN A 182 -9.30 -4.83 17.16
C GLN A 182 -8.38 -3.60 17.18
N GLU A 183 -8.79 -2.57 17.90
CA GLU A 183 -7.98 -1.38 18.15
C GLU A 183 -7.81 -1.17 19.65
N ILE A 184 -6.61 -0.79 20.06
CA ILE A 184 -6.34 -0.31 21.42
C ILE A 184 -5.65 1.05 21.34
N ALA A 185 -6.10 2.00 22.17
CA ALA A 185 -5.37 3.25 22.42
C ALA A 185 -4.89 3.22 23.88
N LEU A 186 -3.59 3.28 24.06
CA LEU A 186 -2.93 3.28 25.36
C LEU A 186 -2.71 4.71 25.82
N GLU A 187 -3.11 5.06 27.05
CA GLU A 187 -2.84 6.36 27.68
C GLU A 187 -2.05 6.14 29.00
N ALA A 188 -0.89 6.74 29.12
CA ALA A 188 -0.14 6.77 30.36
C ALA A 188 -0.75 7.80 31.34
N ILE A 189 -1.25 7.37 32.49
CA ILE A 189 -2.08 8.21 33.38
C ILE A 189 -1.37 8.63 34.70
N ALA A 190 -0.29 7.95 35.09
CA ALA A 190 0.41 8.26 36.36
C ALA A 190 1.83 8.81 36.17
N GLY A 191 2.29 8.96 34.93
CA GLY A 191 3.64 9.36 34.55
C GLY A 191 4.04 8.72 33.24
N ASP A 192 5.27 8.93 32.78
CA ASP A 192 5.81 8.25 31.61
C ASP A 192 5.86 6.74 31.86
N LEU A 193 5.31 5.95 30.93
CA LEU A 193 5.19 4.50 31.09
C LEU A 193 6.12 3.75 30.12
N PRO A 194 7.12 3.00 30.60
CA PRO A 194 8.05 2.26 29.75
C PRO A 194 7.44 0.94 29.24
N VAL A 195 6.52 1.04 28.28
CA VAL A 195 5.96 -0.13 27.58
C VAL A 195 6.98 -0.64 26.58
N ASP A 196 7.48 -1.87 26.78
CA ASP A 196 8.47 -2.49 25.90
C ASP A 196 7.85 -3.28 24.75
N ARG A 197 6.72 -3.95 25.00
CA ARG A 197 6.04 -4.75 23.97
C ARG A 197 4.53 -4.72 24.15
N ILE A 198 3.84 -4.71 23.01
CA ILE A 198 2.39 -4.81 22.93
C ILE A 198 2.06 -6.05 22.12
N THR A 199 1.31 -6.99 22.71
CA THR A 199 0.81 -8.21 22.06
C THR A 199 -0.68 -8.05 21.84
N LEU A 200 -1.12 -8.05 20.58
CA LEU A 200 -2.55 -7.92 20.21
C LEU A 200 -3.20 -9.22 19.75
N MET A 201 -2.38 -10.24 19.51
CA MET A 201 -2.85 -11.57 19.13
C MET A 201 -2.03 -12.59 19.88
N ASP A 202 -2.72 -13.49 20.59
CA ASP A 202 -2.16 -14.65 21.27
C ASP A 202 -3.18 -15.78 21.19
N LEU A 203 -3.01 -16.62 20.20
CA LEU A 203 -3.98 -17.65 19.83
C LEU A 203 -3.35 -19.03 19.89
N SER A 204 -4.04 -19.96 20.54
CA SER A 204 -3.67 -21.37 20.55
C SER A 204 -4.48 -22.17 19.52
N GLY A 205 -3.88 -23.22 18.98
CA GLY A 205 -4.55 -24.13 18.04
C GLY A 205 -3.56 -24.76 17.04
N ARG A 206 -3.92 -25.87 16.43
CA ARG A 206 -3.04 -26.63 15.53
C ARG A 206 -2.86 -25.95 14.19
N GLY A 207 -1.63 -26.00 13.65
CA GLY A 207 -1.30 -25.65 12.27
C GLY A 207 -1.27 -24.17 11.91
N PRO A 208 -0.98 -23.20 12.83
CA PRO A 208 -0.68 -21.86 12.40
C PRO A 208 0.70 -21.82 11.74
N GLU A 209 0.87 -20.91 10.78
CA GLU A 209 2.14 -20.65 10.11
C GLU A 209 2.30 -19.15 9.81
N VAL A 210 3.53 -18.66 9.83
CA VAL A 210 3.83 -17.29 9.39
C VAL A 210 3.88 -17.28 7.86
N ALA A 211 3.01 -16.51 7.22
CA ALA A 211 2.93 -16.40 5.77
C ALA A 211 3.93 -15.37 5.25
N GLY A 212 5.19 -15.70 5.30
CA GLY A 212 6.32 -14.89 4.82
C GLY A 212 7.51 -14.90 5.75
N SER A 213 8.60 -14.29 5.29
CA SER A 213 9.89 -14.26 6.01
C SER A 213 10.31 -12.85 6.48
N VAL A 214 9.44 -11.86 6.29
CA VAL A 214 9.72 -10.45 6.66
C VAL A 214 8.94 -10.02 7.89
N LYS A 215 9.38 -8.93 8.53
CA LYS A 215 8.59 -8.27 9.58
C LYS A 215 7.19 -7.92 9.03
N GLY A 216 6.16 -7.95 9.87
CA GLY A 216 4.80 -7.67 9.45
C GLY A 216 4.19 -8.73 8.53
N SER A 217 4.78 -9.93 8.40
CA SER A 217 4.12 -11.04 7.73
C SER A 217 2.89 -11.47 8.53
N PRO A 218 1.73 -11.70 7.89
CA PRO A 218 0.56 -12.22 8.60
C PRO A 218 0.77 -13.69 9.01
N ILE A 219 -0.05 -14.16 9.94
CA ILE A 219 -0.15 -15.58 10.28
C ILE A 219 -1.38 -16.14 9.60
N THR A 220 -1.29 -17.38 9.12
CA THR A 220 -2.39 -18.13 8.51
C THR A 220 -2.64 -19.43 9.24
N ARG A 221 -3.88 -19.95 9.14
CA ARG A 221 -4.29 -21.25 9.66
C ARG A 221 -5.50 -21.75 8.87
N GLY A 222 -5.25 -22.58 7.88
CA GLY A 222 -6.32 -23.00 6.95
C GLY A 222 -6.95 -21.78 6.26
N ASN A 223 -8.24 -21.53 6.49
CA ASN A 223 -8.95 -20.39 5.91
C ASN A 223 -8.86 -19.10 6.75
N TRP A 224 -8.10 -19.11 7.83
CA TRP A 224 -7.94 -17.96 8.71
C TRP A 224 -6.67 -17.18 8.42
N PHE A 225 -6.74 -15.86 8.60
CA PHE A 225 -5.56 -14.99 8.65
C PHE A 225 -5.64 -14.04 9.85
N PHE A 226 -4.48 -13.71 10.42
CA PHE A 226 -4.34 -12.75 11.51
C PHE A 226 -3.06 -11.95 11.42
N GLY A 227 -3.06 -10.77 11.98
CA GLY A 227 -1.89 -9.93 12.04
C GLY A 227 -2.07 -8.70 12.93
N LEU A 228 -0.96 -8.17 13.42
CA LEU A 228 -0.90 -6.83 13.95
C LEU A 228 -0.61 -5.88 12.79
N GLU A 229 -1.49 -4.90 12.58
CA GLU A 229 -1.52 -4.05 11.38
C GLU A 229 -0.43 -2.97 11.36
N HIS A 230 0.83 -3.41 11.45
CA HIS A 230 2.01 -2.55 11.41
C HIS A 230 3.16 -3.26 10.69
N PRO A 231 3.92 -2.59 9.79
CA PRO A 231 5.00 -3.24 9.05
C PRO A 231 6.15 -3.74 9.94
N LEU A 232 6.38 -3.15 11.11
CA LEU A 232 7.38 -3.60 12.08
C LEU A 232 6.86 -4.67 13.04
N SER A 233 5.64 -5.17 12.87
CA SER A 233 5.11 -6.20 13.77
C SER A 233 5.89 -7.51 13.65
N ALA A 234 6.01 -8.22 14.78
CA ALA A 234 6.59 -9.54 14.88
C ALA A 234 5.48 -10.58 14.95
N SER A 235 5.41 -11.45 13.95
CA SER A 235 4.57 -12.63 13.93
C SER A 235 5.41 -13.85 14.30
N LYS A 236 4.97 -14.63 15.27
CA LYS A 236 5.71 -15.78 15.79
C LYS A 236 4.78 -16.98 15.99
N VAL A 237 5.25 -18.14 15.58
CA VAL A 237 4.58 -19.41 15.82
C VAL A 237 5.52 -20.32 16.61
N GLU A 238 5.07 -20.78 17.78
CA GLU A 238 5.79 -21.71 18.65
C GLU A 238 4.88 -22.90 18.96
N GLY A 239 5.12 -24.03 18.32
CA GLY A 239 4.25 -25.19 18.41
C GLY A 239 2.83 -24.86 17.91
N ASN A 240 1.86 -24.89 18.83
CA ASN A 240 0.46 -24.60 18.56
C ASN A 240 0.05 -23.15 18.95
N ARG A 241 0.99 -22.29 19.33
CA ARG A 241 0.71 -20.92 19.74
C ARG A 241 1.18 -19.93 18.67
N ALA A 242 0.30 -19.00 18.30
CA ALA A 242 0.55 -17.94 17.35
C ALA A 242 0.44 -16.59 18.05
N THR A 243 1.47 -15.74 17.95
CA THR A 243 1.49 -14.41 18.56
C THR A 243 1.84 -13.34 17.55
N CYS A 244 1.16 -12.18 17.64
CA CYS A 244 1.54 -10.97 16.90
C CYS A 244 1.76 -9.83 17.89
N SER A 245 2.95 -9.25 17.86
CA SER A 245 3.36 -8.21 18.78
C SER A 245 4.14 -7.10 18.09
N ILE A 246 4.30 -5.97 18.77
CA ILE A 246 5.18 -4.87 18.37
C ILE A 246 5.98 -4.37 19.57
N ASN A 247 7.27 -4.10 19.36
CA ASN A 247 8.14 -3.52 20.38
C ASN A 247 8.03 -1.99 20.37
N ARG A 248 8.19 -1.40 21.54
CA ARG A 248 8.37 0.04 21.71
C ARG A 248 9.76 0.29 22.32
N HIS A 249 10.35 1.39 21.89
CA HIS A 249 11.67 1.80 22.38
C HIS A 249 11.59 3.09 23.22
N LEU A 250 10.53 3.88 23.01
CA LEU A 250 10.23 5.07 23.81
C LEU A 250 9.17 4.77 24.85
N PRO A 251 9.29 5.31 26.06
CA PRO A 251 8.19 5.35 27.01
C PRO A 251 6.95 6.01 26.39
N LEU A 252 5.77 5.58 26.77
CA LEU A 252 4.54 6.30 26.50
C LEU A 252 4.50 7.50 27.45
N ALA A 253 4.63 8.71 26.91
CA ALA A 253 4.69 9.92 27.71
C ALA A 253 3.35 10.18 28.43
N HIS A 254 3.42 10.76 29.62
CA HIS A 254 2.24 11.07 30.43
C HIS A 254 1.18 11.89 29.67
N GLY A 255 -0.06 11.44 29.72
CA GLY A 255 -1.21 12.06 29.05
C GLY A 255 -1.20 11.92 27.51
N LYS A 256 -0.23 11.18 26.93
CA LYS A 256 -0.22 10.88 25.50
C LYS A 256 -0.85 9.53 25.22
N THR A 257 -1.38 9.39 24.01
CA THR A 257 -1.99 8.17 23.51
C THR A 257 -1.16 7.56 22.39
N ALA A 258 -1.07 6.22 22.37
CA ALA A 258 -0.53 5.45 21.26
C ALA A 258 -1.56 4.38 20.83
N THR A 259 -1.86 4.32 19.55
CA THR A 259 -2.90 3.43 19.00
C THR A 259 -2.27 2.31 18.18
N TYR A 260 -2.76 1.09 18.39
CA TYR A 260 -2.35 -0.12 17.68
C TYR A 260 -3.58 -0.91 17.27
N SER A 261 -3.47 -1.63 16.17
CA SER A 261 -4.57 -2.46 15.67
C SER A 261 -4.12 -3.84 15.22
N SER A 262 -5.05 -4.77 15.29
CA SER A 262 -4.89 -6.12 14.75
C SER A 262 -6.12 -6.55 14.00
N VAL A 263 -5.98 -7.57 13.17
CA VAL A 263 -7.04 -8.16 12.37
C VAL A 263 -7.10 -9.65 12.58
N ILE A 264 -8.31 -10.18 12.56
CA ILE A 264 -8.62 -11.59 12.44
C ILE A 264 -9.69 -11.77 11.37
N GLY A 265 -9.41 -12.58 10.36
CA GLY A 265 -10.33 -12.78 9.24
C GLY A 265 -10.43 -14.23 8.82
N VAL A 266 -11.50 -14.53 8.09
CA VAL A 266 -11.79 -15.85 7.54
C VAL A 266 -12.07 -15.72 6.05
N THR A 267 -11.68 -16.75 5.28
CA THR A 267 -11.88 -16.79 3.83
C THR A 267 -12.63 -18.04 3.43
N ASP A 268 -13.20 -18.04 2.24
CA ASP A 268 -13.75 -19.26 1.65
C ASP A 268 -12.62 -20.29 1.43
N THR A 269 -12.97 -21.57 1.45
CA THR A 269 -12.00 -22.66 1.25
C THR A 269 -11.26 -22.51 -0.07
N GLY A 270 -9.92 -22.59 -0.02
CA GLY A 270 -9.06 -22.42 -1.19
C GLY A 270 -8.92 -20.98 -1.70
N GLN A 271 -9.47 -19.99 -0.98
CA GLN A 271 -9.44 -18.57 -1.39
C GLN A 271 -8.65 -17.68 -0.43
N LEU A 272 -7.65 -18.23 0.27
CA LEU A 272 -6.90 -17.51 1.30
C LEU A 272 -6.22 -16.24 0.76
N ARG A 273 -5.47 -16.34 -0.36
CA ARG A 273 -4.80 -15.19 -0.98
C ARG A 273 -5.81 -14.10 -1.38
N ARG A 274 -6.85 -14.47 -2.11
CA ARG A 274 -7.88 -13.52 -2.57
C ARG A 274 -8.69 -12.94 -1.41
N GLY A 275 -9.01 -13.73 -0.40
CA GLY A 275 -9.67 -13.26 0.79
C GLY A 275 -8.80 -12.25 1.58
N PHE A 276 -7.50 -12.55 1.72
CA PHE A 276 -6.56 -11.61 2.33
C PHE A 276 -6.41 -10.33 1.49
N LEU A 277 -6.31 -10.44 0.17
CA LEU A 277 -6.32 -9.29 -0.73
C LEU A 277 -7.57 -8.42 -0.56
N ARG A 278 -8.76 -9.02 -0.42
CA ARG A 278 -10.01 -8.28 -0.14
C ARG A 278 -9.94 -7.49 1.17
N TYR A 279 -9.32 -8.06 2.19
CA TYR A 279 -9.07 -7.34 3.44
C TYR A 279 -8.14 -6.14 3.19
N ILE A 280 -7.03 -6.35 2.51
CA ILE A 280 -6.07 -5.27 2.19
C ILE A 280 -6.75 -4.17 1.36
N GLU A 281 -7.50 -4.51 0.31
CA GLU A 281 -8.19 -3.52 -0.54
C GLU A 281 -9.23 -2.68 0.23
N ARG A 282 -9.79 -3.21 1.30
CA ARG A 282 -10.73 -2.47 2.17
C ARG A 282 -10.00 -1.56 3.16
N GLU A 283 -8.86 -1.98 3.70
CA GLU A 283 -8.15 -1.32 4.80
C GLU A 283 -6.94 -0.48 4.35
N ARG A 284 -6.48 -0.62 3.09
CA ARG A 284 -5.34 0.14 2.58
C ARG A 284 -5.65 1.63 2.50
N ALA A 285 -4.57 2.43 2.44
CA ALA A 285 -4.65 3.90 2.44
C ALA A 285 -5.53 4.47 1.33
N HIS A 286 -5.47 3.88 0.15
CA HIS A 286 -6.34 4.15 -1.00
C HIS A 286 -6.58 2.84 -1.76
N PRO A 287 -7.82 2.51 -2.17
CA PRO A 287 -8.10 1.34 -3.00
C PRO A 287 -7.24 1.31 -4.27
N TYR A 288 -7.00 0.11 -4.81
CA TYR A 288 -6.29 -0.07 -6.08
C TYR A 288 -6.80 0.88 -7.15
N ARG A 289 -5.88 1.51 -7.85
CA ARG A 289 -6.11 2.35 -9.04
C ARG A 289 -4.90 2.28 -9.95
N THR A 290 -5.08 2.21 -11.23
CA THR A 290 -3.97 2.39 -12.18
C THR A 290 -3.44 3.82 -12.07
N PHE A 291 -2.13 3.95 -11.93
CA PHE A 291 -1.45 5.23 -11.76
C PHE A 291 -0.27 5.31 -12.73
N LEU A 292 -0.51 5.88 -13.91
CA LEU A 292 0.46 6.01 -14.99
C LEU A 292 1.30 7.26 -14.81
N HIS A 293 2.62 7.13 -14.69
CA HIS A 293 3.48 8.27 -14.50
C HIS A 293 4.81 8.18 -15.27
N TYR A 294 5.34 9.33 -15.65
CA TYR A 294 6.73 9.51 -16.06
C TYR A 294 7.62 9.63 -14.85
N ASN A 295 8.85 9.09 -14.93
CA ASN A 295 9.90 9.28 -13.95
C ASN A 295 11.18 9.77 -14.64
N SER A 296 11.79 10.84 -14.11
CA SER A 296 12.93 11.52 -14.73
C SER A 296 14.31 10.87 -14.47
N TRP A 297 14.40 9.79 -13.66
CA TRP A 297 15.65 9.24 -13.16
C TRP A 297 16.66 8.95 -14.29
N PHE A 298 16.32 8.10 -15.24
CA PHE A 298 17.20 7.75 -16.36
C PHE A 298 17.13 8.73 -17.55
N ASP A 299 16.28 9.78 -17.49
CA ASP A 299 16.11 10.74 -18.57
C ASP A 299 16.76 12.10 -18.30
N LEU A 300 16.32 12.83 -17.28
CA LEU A 300 16.82 14.18 -16.99
C LEU A 300 17.91 14.22 -15.94
N GLY A 301 17.77 13.41 -14.87
CA GLY A 301 18.60 13.47 -13.68
C GLY A 301 19.85 12.60 -13.76
N TYR A 302 19.78 11.41 -13.18
CA TYR A 302 20.88 10.45 -13.03
C TYR A 302 22.13 11.06 -12.36
N PHE A 303 21.94 11.45 -11.08
CA PHE A 303 22.92 12.14 -10.24
C PHE A 303 23.35 13.54 -10.71
N THR A 304 22.68 14.10 -11.71
CA THR A 304 23.00 15.40 -12.30
C THR A 304 21.83 16.36 -12.10
N PRO A 305 22.04 17.59 -11.62
CA PRO A 305 21.00 18.60 -11.57
C PRO A 305 20.44 18.90 -12.96
N TYR A 306 19.12 19.02 -13.06
CA TYR A 306 18.42 19.44 -14.27
C TYR A 306 17.56 20.68 -13.96
N ASP A 307 16.88 21.21 -14.99
CA ASP A 307 16.18 22.47 -14.90
C ASP A 307 14.70 22.39 -15.33
N GLN A 308 14.01 23.50 -15.11
CA GLN A 308 12.62 23.69 -15.50
C GLN A 308 12.40 23.50 -17.00
N THR A 309 13.35 23.89 -17.87
CA THR A 309 13.23 23.80 -19.33
C THR A 309 13.16 22.34 -19.76
N GLY A 310 14.06 21.50 -19.25
CA GLY A 310 14.02 20.06 -19.50
C GLY A 310 12.75 19.43 -19.01
N ALA A 311 12.32 19.76 -17.77
CA ALA A 311 11.10 19.23 -17.18
C ALA A 311 9.83 19.60 -17.97
N LEU A 312 9.69 20.86 -18.41
CA LEU A 312 8.59 21.32 -19.26
C LEU A 312 8.63 20.66 -20.65
N GLY A 313 9.83 20.45 -21.21
CA GLY A 313 10.01 19.74 -22.48
C GLY A 313 9.40 18.33 -22.43
N VAL A 314 9.65 17.60 -21.36
CA VAL A 314 9.10 16.25 -21.16
C VAL A 314 7.58 16.27 -20.96
N ILE A 315 7.06 17.15 -20.09
CA ILE A 315 5.61 17.28 -19.87
C ILE A 315 4.89 17.51 -21.22
N ASN A 316 5.40 18.43 -22.04
CA ASN A 316 4.80 18.77 -23.33
C ASN A 316 4.95 17.64 -24.36
N ALA A 317 6.06 16.88 -24.35
CA ALA A 317 6.25 15.74 -25.24
C ALA A 317 5.23 14.63 -24.95
N PHE A 318 5.16 14.16 -23.70
CA PHE A 318 4.17 13.15 -23.29
C PHE A 318 2.74 13.64 -23.47
N GLY A 319 2.48 14.91 -23.13
CA GLY A 319 1.16 15.53 -23.32
C GLY A 319 0.68 15.46 -24.75
N ARG A 320 1.53 15.83 -25.71
CA ARG A 320 1.21 15.73 -27.16
C ARG A 320 1.05 14.29 -27.61
N GLU A 321 2.01 13.41 -27.27
CA GLU A 321 2.03 12.05 -27.82
C GLU A 321 0.95 11.15 -27.22
N LEU A 322 0.77 11.16 -25.89
CA LEU A 322 -0.21 10.30 -25.24
C LEU A 322 -1.59 10.98 -25.13
N ARG A 323 -1.66 12.22 -24.64
CA ARG A 323 -2.96 12.85 -24.38
C ARG A 323 -3.63 13.34 -25.65
N GLU A 324 -2.96 14.17 -26.45
CA GLU A 324 -3.59 14.81 -27.61
C GLU A 324 -3.77 13.84 -28.76
N LYS A 325 -2.73 13.06 -29.12
CA LYS A 325 -2.80 12.16 -30.28
C LYS A 325 -3.50 10.83 -29.97
N ARG A 326 -3.44 10.34 -28.72
CA ARG A 326 -3.87 8.96 -28.38
C ARG A 326 -4.91 8.87 -27.25
N GLY A 327 -5.29 10.00 -26.65
CA GLY A 327 -6.33 10.06 -25.63
C GLY A 327 -5.96 9.47 -24.26
N VAL A 328 -4.68 9.18 -24.01
CA VAL A 328 -4.18 8.61 -22.74
C VAL A 328 -3.68 9.72 -21.84
N VAL A 329 -4.22 9.78 -20.62
CA VAL A 329 -3.82 10.73 -19.59
C VAL A 329 -2.76 10.09 -18.69
N LEU A 330 -1.65 10.80 -18.40
CA LEU A 330 -0.78 10.49 -17.28
C LEU A 330 -1.41 11.03 -15.99
N ASP A 331 -1.20 10.31 -14.90
CA ASP A 331 -1.62 10.77 -13.57
C ASP A 331 -0.58 11.72 -12.97
N SER A 332 0.73 11.49 -13.24
CA SER A 332 1.81 12.27 -12.67
C SER A 332 3.05 12.37 -13.58
N PHE A 333 3.81 13.44 -13.39
CA PHE A 333 5.20 13.57 -13.85
C PHE A 333 6.11 13.63 -12.62
N LEU A 334 6.75 12.51 -12.29
CA LEU A 334 7.63 12.43 -11.15
C LEU A 334 9.03 12.93 -11.51
N PHE A 335 9.47 13.94 -10.80
CA PHE A 335 10.80 14.53 -10.91
C PHE A 335 11.69 13.92 -9.81
N ASP A 336 12.59 13.04 -10.25
CA ASP A 336 13.53 12.28 -9.44
C ASP A 336 14.77 13.12 -9.05
N ASP A 337 15.77 12.55 -8.37
CA ASP A 337 16.96 13.26 -7.84
C ASP A 337 17.60 14.18 -8.90
N GLY A 338 17.97 15.40 -8.49
CA GLY A 338 18.54 16.45 -9.34
C GLY A 338 17.68 17.71 -9.47
N TRP A 339 16.47 17.75 -8.91
CA TRP A 339 15.65 18.95 -8.85
C TRP A 339 16.11 19.93 -7.78
N ASP A 340 16.80 19.45 -6.73
CA ASP A 340 17.28 20.22 -5.60
C ASP A 340 18.76 20.65 -5.73
N ASP A 341 19.14 21.65 -4.97
CA ASP A 341 20.52 22.05 -4.74
C ASP A 341 21.13 21.13 -3.68
N HIS A 342 22.01 20.25 -4.10
CA HIS A 342 22.66 19.27 -3.23
C HIS A 342 23.50 19.89 -2.10
N ASN A 343 23.90 21.16 -2.22
CA ASN A 343 24.58 21.92 -1.16
C ASN A 343 23.59 22.62 -0.21
N SER A 344 22.35 22.24 -0.26
CA SER A 344 21.28 22.64 0.65
C SER A 344 20.55 21.38 1.12
N LEU A 345 19.48 21.57 1.88
CA LEU A 345 18.64 20.46 2.31
C LEU A 345 17.23 20.66 1.75
N TRP A 346 17.00 20.00 0.59
CA TRP A 346 15.71 19.98 -0.10
C TRP A 346 15.21 21.38 -0.51
N LYS A 347 16.09 22.23 -1.03
CA LYS A 347 15.73 23.48 -1.71
C LYS A 347 15.89 23.29 -3.22
N PHE A 348 15.06 23.95 -3.99
CA PHE A 348 15.21 23.95 -5.45
C PHE A 348 16.58 24.47 -5.88
N ASN A 349 17.19 23.83 -6.89
CA ASN A 349 18.38 24.34 -7.52
C ASN A 349 18.06 25.60 -8.38
N SER A 350 19.08 26.31 -8.85
CA SER A 350 18.92 27.53 -9.64
C SER A 350 18.17 27.37 -10.96
N GLY A 351 18.06 26.12 -11.47
CA GLY A 351 17.29 25.78 -12.66
C GLY A 351 15.75 25.82 -12.42
N PHE A 352 15.30 25.90 -11.17
CA PHE A 352 13.88 26.00 -10.79
C PHE A 352 13.59 27.30 -10.00
N PRO A 353 13.73 28.49 -10.62
CA PRO A 353 13.62 29.76 -9.90
C PRO A 353 12.22 30.01 -9.31
N HIS A 354 11.19 29.32 -9.83
CA HIS A 354 9.79 29.38 -9.34
C HIS A 354 9.31 28.06 -8.74
N GLY A 355 10.24 27.17 -8.37
CA GLY A 355 9.93 25.81 -7.95
C GLY A 355 9.13 25.05 -9.01
N PHE A 356 8.19 24.21 -8.59
CA PHE A 356 7.34 23.43 -9.52
C PHE A 356 6.06 24.17 -9.97
N ALA A 357 5.90 25.46 -9.70
CA ALA A 357 4.69 26.19 -10.13
C ALA A 357 4.47 26.18 -11.66
N PRO A 358 5.50 26.37 -12.52
CA PRO A 358 5.34 26.24 -13.98
C PRO A 358 5.02 24.79 -14.42
N LEU A 359 5.63 23.80 -13.76
CA LEU A 359 5.39 22.38 -14.04
C LEU A 359 3.94 22.00 -13.73
N ARG A 360 3.42 22.46 -12.59
CA ARG A 360 2.01 22.29 -12.21
C ARG A 360 1.07 22.84 -13.27
N THR A 361 1.36 24.05 -13.76
CA THR A 361 0.54 24.72 -14.77
C THR A 361 0.51 23.95 -16.09
N ASP A 362 1.67 23.47 -16.53
CA ASP A 362 1.78 22.74 -17.80
C ASP A 362 1.23 21.31 -17.69
N ALA A 363 1.53 20.58 -16.62
CA ALA A 363 0.97 19.25 -16.41
C ALA A 363 -0.57 19.26 -16.36
N ALA A 364 -1.16 20.28 -15.74
CA ALA A 364 -2.61 20.43 -15.65
C ALA A 364 -3.29 20.58 -17.03
N LYS A 365 -2.63 21.10 -18.05
CA LYS A 365 -3.14 21.18 -19.43
C LYS A 365 -3.46 19.78 -19.98
N TYR A 366 -2.73 18.78 -19.54
CA TYR A 366 -2.86 17.38 -19.97
C TYR A 366 -3.62 16.50 -18.97
N GLY A 367 -4.12 17.08 -17.86
CA GLY A 367 -4.86 16.37 -16.83
C GLY A 367 -3.97 15.67 -15.79
N ALA A 368 -2.70 16.05 -15.72
CA ALA A 368 -1.69 15.50 -14.80
C ALA A 368 -1.27 16.51 -13.72
N ALA A 369 -0.43 16.06 -12.80
CA ALA A 369 0.22 16.90 -11.80
C ALA A 369 1.71 16.54 -11.66
N PRO A 370 2.56 17.40 -11.04
CA PRO A 370 3.92 17.01 -10.71
C PRO A 370 3.94 15.98 -9.57
N GLY A 371 4.86 15.03 -9.64
CA GLY A 371 5.29 14.15 -8.58
C GLY A 371 6.73 14.48 -8.18
N ILE A 372 7.19 13.99 -7.03
CA ILE A 372 8.52 14.29 -6.51
C ILE A 372 9.17 13.09 -5.86
N TRP A 373 10.47 12.97 -6.09
CA TRP A 373 11.36 12.10 -5.34
C TRP A 373 11.99 12.86 -4.17
N LEU A 374 12.04 12.21 -3.02
CA LEU A 374 12.73 12.66 -1.83
C LEU A 374 13.32 11.46 -1.09
N SER A 375 14.52 11.61 -0.52
CA SER A 375 15.14 10.56 0.26
C SER A 375 15.18 10.90 1.76
N PRO A 376 14.47 10.14 2.60
CA PRO A 376 14.53 10.33 4.06
C PRO A 376 15.94 10.27 4.64
N TRP A 377 16.83 9.44 4.10
CA TRP A 377 18.23 9.35 4.56
C TRP A 377 19.22 10.23 3.79
N GLY A 378 18.75 11.02 2.81
CA GLY A 378 19.57 12.01 2.11
C GLY A 378 20.00 11.64 0.68
N GLY A 379 19.56 10.50 0.13
CA GLY A 379 19.88 10.06 -1.25
C GLY A 379 21.10 9.16 -1.32
N TYR A 380 21.78 9.19 -2.46
CA TYR A 380 22.87 8.27 -2.80
C TYR A 380 24.10 9.02 -3.28
N ASP A 381 25.25 8.35 -3.29
CA ASP A 381 26.54 8.76 -3.87
C ASP A 381 26.98 10.21 -3.58
N GLY A 382 27.36 10.97 -4.61
CA GLY A 382 27.82 12.35 -4.52
C GLY A 382 26.81 13.31 -3.91
N PRO A 383 25.57 13.36 -4.41
CA PRO A 383 24.48 14.16 -3.86
C PRO A 383 24.23 13.92 -2.37
N ARG A 384 24.24 12.67 -1.93
CA ARG A 384 24.10 12.32 -0.51
C ARG A 384 25.21 12.94 0.35
N LYS A 385 26.47 12.81 -0.09
CA LYS A 385 27.62 13.37 0.63
C LYS A 385 27.51 14.88 0.81
N GLN A 386 27.02 15.59 -0.22
CA GLN A 386 26.84 17.04 -0.18
C GLN A 386 25.70 17.42 0.78
N ARG A 387 24.54 16.75 0.70
CA ARG A 387 23.39 17.00 1.60
C ARG A 387 23.76 16.72 3.06
N LEU A 388 24.50 15.63 3.36
CA LEU A 388 24.97 15.32 4.70
C LEU A 388 25.98 16.34 5.21
N ALA A 389 26.94 16.80 4.38
CA ALA A 389 27.87 17.85 4.76
C ALA A 389 27.13 19.16 5.16
N TYR A 390 26.10 19.55 4.39
CA TYR A 390 25.22 20.66 4.75
C TYR A 390 24.47 20.39 6.07
N GLY A 391 23.92 19.19 6.21
CA GLY A 391 23.16 18.78 7.41
C GLY A 391 23.99 18.87 8.67
N LYS A 392 25.21 18.36 8.64
CA LYS A 392 26.17 18.42 9.75
C LYS A 392 26.47 19.86 10.19
N LEU A 393 26.71 20.76 9.23
CA LEU A 393 26.95 22.17 9.53
C LEU A 393 25.76 22.86 10.16
N HIS A 394 24.53 22.40 9.89
CA HIS A 394 23.29 22.97 10.39
C HIS A 394 22.69 22.20 11.56
N GLY A 395 23.38 21.15 12.04
CA GLY A 395 23.01 20.37 13.23
C GLY A 395 21.75 19.52 13.04
N PHE A 396 21.51 18.99 11.83
CA PHE A 396 20.50 17.97 11.61
C PHE A 396 21.02 16.61 12.08
N GLU A 397 20.11 15.74 12.46
CA GLU A 397 20.42 14.44 13.04
C GLU A 397 20.87 13.44 11.97
N GLU A 398 22.02 12.83 12.19
CA GLU A 398 22.67 11.87 11.28
C GLU A 398 23.09 10.58 12.02
N SER A 399 23.17 9.49 11.26
CA SER A 399 23.71 8.18 11.66
C SER A 399 24.71 7.70 10.58
N SER A 400 25.23 6.47 10.73
CA SER A 400 26.01 5.81 9.67
C SER A 400 25.25 5.66 8.35
N ASP A 401 23.91 5.56 8.43
CA ASP A 401 23.05 5.29 7.29
C ASP A 401 22.49 6.56 6.62
N GLY A 402 22.86 7.74 7.12
CA GLY A 402 22.44 9.03 6.60
C GLY A 402 21.68 9.88 7.60
N PHE A 403 20.78 10.74 7.13
CA PHE A 403 19.89 11.48 8.03
C PHE A 403 18.97 10.53 8.80
N VAL A 404 18.70 10.89 10.05
CA VAL A 404 17.77 10.17 10.92
C VAL A 404 16.41 10.84 10.86
N LEU A 405 15.45 10.24 10.15
CA LEU A 405 14.13 10.85 9.95
C LEU A 405 13.38 11.06 11.28
N SER A 406 13.58 10.19 12.27
CA SER A 406 13.00 10.34 13.61
C SER A 406 13.66 11.46 14.44
N GLY A 407 14.76 12.04 13.98
CA GLY A 407 15.42 13.17 14.63
C GLY A 407 14.57 14.42 14.62
N PRO A 408 14.42 15.15 15.75
CA PRO A 408 13.41 16.21 15.89
C PRO A 408 13.62 17.42 14.97
N ARG A 409 14.87 17.79 14.63
CA ARG A 409 15.18 18.90 13.73
C ARG A 409 15.02 18.48 12.28
N TYR A 410 15.55 17.31 11.93
CA TYR A 410 15.46 16.82 10.57
C TYR A 410 14.02 16.45 10.19
N PHE A 411 13.26 15.78 11.08
CA PHE A 411 11.84 15.52 10.83
C PHE A 411 11.06 16.79 10.52
N ARG A 412 11.25 17.84 11.31
CA ARG A 412 10.57 19.13 11.08
C ARG A 412 10.89 19.67 9.68
N ARG A 413 12.17 19.71 9.33
CA ARG A 413 12.60 20.20 8.00
C ARG A 413 12.05 19.36 6.86
N PHE A 414 12.14 18.04 6.96
CA PHE A 414 11.65 17.13 5.92
C PHE A 414 10.12 17.21 5.78
N HIS A 415 9.41 17.25 6.88
CA HIS A 415 7.97 17.44 6.92
C HIS A 415 7.53 18.76 6.29
N GLU A 416 8.17 19.89 6.62
CA GLU A 416 7.89 21.20 6.03
C GLU A 416 8.06 21.18 4.51
N VAL A 417 9.13 20.57 4.00
CA VAL A 417 9.37 20.43 2.56
C VAL A 417 8.26 19.62 1.90
N CYS A 418 7.94 18.46 2.43
CA CYS A 418 6.89 17.59 1.87
C CYS A 418 5.52 18.28 1.86
N MET A 419 5.16 18.97 2.94
CA MET A 419 3.91 19.73 3.03
C MET A 419 3.86 20.90 2.05
N ASP A 420 4.98 21.58 1.83
CA ASP A 420 5.09 22.65 0.84
C ASP A 420 4.91 22.12 -0.59
N MET A 421 5.46 20.94 -0.90
CA MET A 421 5.27 20.28 -2.21
C MET A 421 3.79 20.06 -2.50
N VAL A 422 3.02 19.58 -1.53
CA VAL A 422 1.57 19.40 -1.69
C VAL A 422 0.87 20.76 -1.81
N ARG A 423 1.08 21.64 -0.83
CA ARG A 423 0.25 22.86 -0.68
C ARG A 423 0.56 23.93 -1.71
N LYS A 424 1.86 24.17 -2.00
CA LYS A 424 2.31 25.24 -2.91
C LYS A 424 2.38 24.76 -4.35
N TYR A 425 2.87 23.55 -4.58
CA TYR A 425 3.17 23.08 -5.93
C TYR A 425 2.19 22.03 -6.46
N GLY A 426 1.22 21.59 -5.64
CA GLY A 426 0.18 20.64 -6.06
C GLY A 426 0.73 19.27 -6.45
N VAL A 427 1.82 18.85 -5.78
CA VAL A 427 2.38 17.51 -5.95
C VAL A 427 1.36 16.46 -5.54
N ASN A 428 1.09 15.49 -6.43
CA ASN A 428 0.14 14.40 -6.21
C ASN A 428 0.78 13.04 -6.01
N GLN A 429 2.14 12.97 -6.11
CA GLN A 429 2.90 11.73 -5.94
C GLN A 429 4.21 11.97 -5.20
N PHE A 430 4.50 11.12 -4.23
CA PHE A 430 5.83 11.02 -3.60
C PHE A 430 6.47 9.65 -3.88
N LYS A 431 7.72 9.66 -4.31
CA LYS A 431 8.64 8.54 -4.23
C LYS A 431 9.59 8.81 -3.07
N PHE A 432 9.35 8.16 -1.92
CA PHE A 432 10.27 8.20 -0.78
C PHE A 432 11.28 7.08 -0.91
N ASP A 433 12.53 7.47 -1.12
CA ASP A 433 13.61 6.56 -1.43
C ASP A 433 14.66 6.52 -0.32
N GLY A 434 14.65 5.42 0.41
CA GLY A 434 15.56 5.21 1.53
C GLY A 434 14.94 5.51 2.89
N THR A 435 14.33 4.49 3.50
CA THR A 435 13.83 4.53 4.87
C THR A 435 14.54 3.45 5.69
N ALA A 436 15.32 3.85 6.68
CA ALA A 436 16.02 2.91 7.54
C ALA A 436 15.12 2.41 8.68
N ASP A 437 15.17 1.10 8.94
CA ASP A 437 14.64 0.52 10.18
C ASP A 437 15.72 0.63 11.27
N THR A 438 15.79 1.78 11.92
CA THR A 438 16.66 1.95 13.07
C THR A 438 15.94 1.48 14.32
N SER A 439 16.49 0.46 14.98
CA SER A 439 16.02 0.01 16.31
C SER A 439 16.47 0.96 17.44
N THR A 440 17.28 1.97 17.11
CA THR A 440 17.81 2.95 18.05
C THR A 440 16.99 4.23 17.98
N VAL A 441 16.42 4.62 19.11
CA VAL A 441 15.73 5.89 19.24
C VAL A 441 16.74 7.02 19.33
N TYR A 442 16.62 8.01 18.46
CA TYR A 442 17.46 9.20 18.52
C TYR A 442 17.09 10.08 19.74
N PRO A 443 18.07 10.64 20.46
CA PRO A 443 17.79 11.51 21.61
C PRO A 443 16.85 12.66 21.25
N GLY A 444 15.78 12.84 22.03
CA GLY A 444 14.76 13.86 21.78
C GLY A 444 13.70 13.49 20.72
N SER A 445 13.78 12.32 20.12
CA SER A 445 12.75 11.83 19.20
C SER A 445 11.41 11.60 19.93
N LYS A 446 10.31 11.84 19.21
CA LYS A 446 8.95 11.44 19.61
C LYS A 446 8.50 10.13 18.94
N PHE A 447 9.31 9.54 18.08
CA PHE A 447 9.03 8.34 17.30
C PHE A 447 9.87 7.17 17.78
N ASN A 448 9.32 5.96 17.77
CA ASN A 448 10.05 4.74 18.14
C ASN A 448 11.07 4.32 17.09
N SER A 449 10.93 4.78 15.84
CA SER A 449 11.80 4.44 14.72
C SER A 449 11.63 5.46 13.59
N ASP A 450 12.49 5.41 12.58
CA ASP A 450 12.32 6.17 11.34
C ASP A 450 11.08 5.74 10.56
N PHE A 451 10.66 4.48 10.69
CA PHE A 451 9.40 4.01 10.10
C PHE A 451 8.17 4.65 10.75
N ASP A 452 8.16 4.80 12.08
CA ASP A 452 7.07 5.52 12.76
C ASP A 452 7.04 7.00 12.34
N ALA A 453 8.21 7.62 12.16
CA ALA A 453 8.31 8.98 11.65
C ALA A 453 7.78 9.10 10.21
N MET A 454 8.12 8.15 9.33
CA MET A 454 7.61 8.09 7.96
C MET A 454 6.09 7.88 7.93
N ILE A 455 5.56 6.97 8.74
CA ILE A 455 4.12 6.74 8.85
C ILE A 455 3.40 8.04 9.27
N SER A 456 3.91 8.73 10.27
CA SER A 456 3.34 10.00 10.74
C SER A 456 3.37 11.07 9.64
N LEU A 457 4.46 11.18 8.90
CA LEU A 457 4.57 12.09 7.75
C LEU A 457 3.52 11.78 6.69
N ILE A 458 3.39 10.50 6.30
CA ILE A 458 2.43 10.08 5.27
C ILE A 458 0.99 10.36 5.71
N GLU A 459 0.65 10.13 6.97
CA GLU A 459 -0.68 10.45 7.50
C GLU A 459 -0.99 11.94 7.41
N ASP A 460 -0.05 12.81 7.75
CA ASP A 460 -0.19 14.27 7.62
C ASP A 460 -0.34 14.70 6.15
N LEU A 461 0.45 14.12 5.24
CA LEU A 461 0.35 14.38 3.80
C LEU A 461 -1.01 13.97 3.23
N ARG A 462 -1.52 12.79 3.61
CA ARG A 462 -2.85 12.33 3.17
C ARG A 462 -3.99 13.12 3.80
N ALA A 463 -3.79 13.68 4.99
CA ALA A 463 -4.76 14.61 5.57
C ALA A 463 -4.84 15.93 4.76
N ALA A 464 -3.73 16.35 4.14
CA ALA A 464 -3.69 17.53 3.27
C ALA A 464 -4.20 17.22 1.84
N GLU A 465 -3.89 16.04 1.28
CA GLU A 465 -4.30 15.59 -0.05
C GLU A 465 -4.70 14.10 -0.01
N LYS A 466 -5.99 13.82 -0.05
CA LYS A 466 -6.54 12.47 0.10
C LYS A 466 -6.17 11.53 -1.04
N ASN A 467 -6.03 12.07 -2.26
CA ASN A 467 -5.74 11.30 -3.47
C ASN A 467 -4.24 11.17 -3.74
N LEU A 468 -3.40 11.59 -2.80
CA LEU A 468 -1.95 11.47 -2.91
C LEU A 468 -1.54 10.02 -3.19
N TYR A 469 -0.62 9.83 -4.15
CA TYR A 469 0.05 8.56 -4.37
C TYR A 469 1.38 8.53 -3.62
N VAL A 470 1.58 7.54 -2.77
CA VAL A 470 2.82 7.37 -1.99
C VAL A 470 3.48 6.05 -2.35
N ASN A 471 4.67 6.13 -2.91
CA ASN A 471 5.56 5.02 -3.16
C ASN A 471 6.70 5.01 -2.16
N LEU A 472 6.96 3.88 -1.51
CA LEU A 472 8.11 3.65 -0.63
C LEU A 472 9.08 2.70 -1.32
N THR A 473 10.38 3.05 -1.35
CA THR A 473 11.37 2.24 -2.05
C THR A 473 12.39 1.60 -1.09
N SER A 474 13.68 1.85 -1.27
CA SER A 474 14.77 1.24 -0.51
C SER A 474 14.56 1.30 1.00
N GLY A 475 14.89 0.23 1.68
CA GLY A 475 14.67 0.07 3.12
C GLY A 475 13.31 -0.55 3.49
N THR A 476 12.38 -0.66 2.52
CA THR A 476 11.11 -1.37 2.72
C THR A 476 11.20 -2.83 2.27
N TYR A 477 10.19 -3.61 2.64
CA TYR A 477 10.09 -5.05 2.36
C TYR A 477 8.61 -5.43 2.19
N PRO A 478 8.27 -6.62 1.64
CA PRO A 478 6.90 -6.97 1.27
C PRO A 478 6.03 -7.35 2.48
N SER A 479 5.91 -6.42 3.44
CA SER A 479 4.87 -6.49 4.46
C SER A 479 3.58 -5.88 3.91
N PRO A 480 2.46 -6.61 3.87
CA PRO A 480 1.19 -6.08 3.36
C PRO A 480 0.66 -4.92 4.20
N PHE A 481 1.11 -4.77 5.44
CA PHE A 481 0.69 -3.68 6.33
C PHE A 481 1.31 -2.32 5.98
N TRP A 482 2.34 -2.26 5.12
CA TRP A 482 2.75 -0.99 4.50
C TRP A 482 1.62 -0.33 3.73
N LEU A 483 0.74 -1.11 3.11
CA LEU A 483 -0.36 -0.60 2.30
C LEU A 483 -1.44 0.12 3.10
N ARG A 484 -1.41 0.05 4.43
CA ARG A 484 -2.24 0.93 5.28
C ARG A 484 -1.83 2.40 5.18
N TYR A 485 -0.62 2.68 4.71
CA TYR A 485 -0.01 4.02 4.66
C TYR A 485 0.37 4.41 3.24
N ALA A 486 1.09 3.56 2.52
CA ALA A 486 1.57 3.76 1.15
C ALA A 486 0.68 3.05 0.12
N ASP A 487 0.83 3.42 -1.16
CA ASP A 487 0.14 2.76 -2.28
C ASP A 487 0.97 1.61 -2.85
N SER A 488 2.29 1.72 -2.84
CA SER A 488 3.20 0.70 -3.35
C SER A 488 4.53 0.66 -2.61
N THR A 489 5.22 -0.50 -2.68
CA THR A 489 6.58 -0.67 -2.16
C THR A 489 7.51 -1.24 -3.22
N TRP A 490 8.81 -1.15 -2.97
CA TRP A 490 9.89 -1.63 -3.83
C TRP A 490 9.89 -3.15 -3.95
N ARG A 491 10.14 -3.66 -5.18
CA ARG A 491 10.29 -5.11 -5.45
C ARG A 491 11.57 -5.74 -4.89
N GLY A 492 12.53 -4.91 -4.47
CA GLY A 492 13.87 -5.35 -4.08
C GLY A 492 14.85 -5.46 -5.26
N GLY A 493 16.11 -5.73 -4.97
CA GLY A 493 17.19 -5.81 -5.95
C GLY A 493 17.70 -4.45 -6.41
N GLU A 494 18.42 -4.43 -7.55
CA GLU A 494 18.97 -3.22 -8.15
C GLU A 494 17.92 -2.48 -8.99
N ASP A 495 18.15 -1.22 -9.26
CA ASP A 495 17.30 -0.37 -10.11
C ASP A 495 17.14 -0.97 -11.50
N ASP A 496 18.23 -1.21 -12.17
CA ASP A 496 18.34 -1.96 -13.43
C ASP A 496 19.49 -2.96 -13.33
N SER A 497 19.30 -4.12 -13.91
CA SER A 497 20.32 -5.16 -14.06
C SER A 497 19.91 -6.15 -15.15
N PHE A 498 20.77 -7.11 -15.45
CA PHE A 498 20.62 -7.97 -16.60
C PHE A 498 20.86 -9.43 -16.23
N THR A 499 19.89 -10.28 -16.53
CA THR A 499 19.94 -11.72 -16.22
C THR A 499 19.30 -12.53 -17.34
N GLY A 500 19.79 -13.74 -17.54
CA GLY A 500 19.27 -14.64 -18.58
C GLY A 500 19.94 -14.47 -19.94
N VAL A 501 19.17 -14.61 -21.01
CA VAL A 501 19.64 -14.66 -22.40
C VAL A 501 18.84 -13.70 -23.29
N GLY A 502 19.31 -13.48 -24.52
CA GLY A 502 18.65 -12.60 -25.49
C GLY A 502 19.26 -11.21 -25.54
N SER A 503 18.51 -10.26 -26.12
CA SER A 503 18.90 -8.85 -26.15
C SER A 503 19.02 -8.25 -24.74
N ASP A 504 19.62 -7.08 -24.63
CA ASP A 504 19.69 -6.38 -23.33
C ASP A 504 18.32 -6.15 -22.73
N ARG A 505 17.32 -5.80 -23.53
CA ARG A 505 15.95 -5.60 -23.10
C ARG A 505 15.28 -6.90 -22.63
N GLN A 506 15.53 -8.05 -23.30
CA GLN A 506 15.06 -9.36 -22.84
C GLN A 506 15.72 -9.75 -21.50
N GLN A 507 17.00 -9.45 -21.31
CA GLN A 507 17.70 -9.71 -20.06
C GLN A 507 17.20 -8.80 -18.93
N TRP A 508 16.87 -7.53 -19.23
CA TRP A 508 16.23 -6.60 -18.29
C TRP A 508 14.87 -7.11 -17.82
N ILE A 509 13.97 -7.48 -18.74
CA ILE A 509 12.65 -8.03 -18.37
C ILE A 509 12.82 -9.27 -17.46
N THR A 510 13.78 -10.15 -17.81
CA THR A 510 14.06 -11.36 -17.00
C THR A 510 14.56 -10.99 -15.61
N TYR A 511 15.47 -10.03 -15.49
CA TYR A 511 15.99 -9.56 -14.20
C TYR A 511 14.89 -8.95 -13.34
N ARG A 512 14.10 -8.01 -13.89
CA ARG A 512 13.00 -7.35 -13.19
C ARG A 512 12.04 -8.36 -12.56
N ASP A 513 11.63 -9.36 -13.34
CA ASP A 513 10.66 -10.35 -12.91
C ASP A 513 11.30 -11.42 -11.99
N ALA A 514 12.58 -11.77 -12.18
CA ALA A 514 13.32 -12.64 -11.28
C ALA A 514 13.51 -12.01 -9.89
N ALA A 515 13.85 -10.72 -9.83
CA ALA A 515 13.95 -9.98 -8.58
C ALA A 515 12.58 -9.91 -7.85
N THR A 516 11.50 -9.69 -8.60
CA THR A 516 10.14 -9.72 -8.05
C THR A 516 9.80 -11.10 -7.46
N HIS A 517 10.13 -12.18 -8.18
CA HIS A 517 9.90 -13.53 -7.71
C HIS A 517 10.70 -13.84 -6.43
N GLU A 518 11.99 -13.52 -6.41
CA GLU A 518 12.86 -13.80 -5.26
C GLU A 518 12.49 -12.98 -4.02
N HIS A 519 12.33 -11.66 -4.18
CA HIS A 519 12.20 -10.76 -3.04
C HIS A 519 10.77 -10.54 -2.57
N VAL A 520 9.76 -10.81 -3.41
CA VAL A 520 8.36 -10.59 -3.05
C VAL A 520 7.56 -11.89 -3.05
N VAL A 521 7.50 -12.60 -4.18
CA VAL A 521 6.64 -13.80 -4.29
C VAL A 521 7.04 -14.85 -3.26
N ARG A 522 8.35 -15.09 -3.10
CA ARG A 522 8.87 -16.06 -2.13
C ARG A 522 8.89 -15.56 -0.70
N SER A 523 9.18 -14.27 -0.48
CA SER A 523 9.39 -13.70 0.86
C SER A 523 8.11 -13.21 1.51
N GLY A 524 7.10 -12.80 0.72
CA GLY A 524 5.82 -12.29 1.18
C GLY A 524 4.65 -12.83 0.35
N PRO A 525 4.31 -14.11 0.44
CA PRO A 525 3.34 -14.77 -0.46
C PRO A 525 1.93 -14.18 -0.39
N LEU A 526 1.60 -13.43 0.65
CA LEU A 526 0.34 -12.70 0.77
C LEU A 526 0.48 -11.19 0.49
N TYR A 527 1.66 -10.72 0.06
CA TYR A 527 1.81 -9.33 -0.37
C TYR A 527 1.09 -9.14 -1.72
N PRO A 528 0.19 -8.12 -1.84
CA PRO A 528 -0.52 -7.87 -3.09
C PRO A 528 0.42 -7.42 -4.21
N LEU A 529 0.62 -8.27 -5.23
CA LEU A 529 1.52 -7.97 -6.35
C LEU A 529 1.04 -6.80 -7.20
N ASN A 530 -0.21 -6.39 -7.05
CA ASN A 530 -0.77 -5.17 -7.64
C ASN A 530 -0.18 -3.87 -7.06
N SER A 531 0.65 -3.94 -6.02
CA SER A 531 1.14 -2.79 -5.24
C SER A 531 2.66 -2.69 -5.21
N LEU A 532 3.29 -3.05 -6.33
CA LEU A 532 4.75 -3.01 -6.47
C LEU A 532 5.22 -1.84 -7.32
N MET A 533 6.37 -1.28 -6.94
CA MET A 533 7.25 -0.52 -7.79
C MET A 533 8.22 -1.50 -8.45
N LEU A 534 8.18 -1.61 -9.78
CA LEU A 534 8.95 -2.60 -10.54
C LEU A 534 10.16 -2.00 -11.29
N HIS A 535 10.36 -0.69 -11.26
CA HIS A 535 11.16 0.10 -12.20
C HIS A 535 10.71 -0.07 -13.67
N GLY A 536 9.48 -0.39 -13.85
CA GLY A 536 8.64 -0.37 -15.02
C GLY A 536 9.29 -0.54 -16.40
N LEU A 537 9.02 0.44 -17.25
CA LEU A 537 9.53 0.53 -18.61
C LEU A 537 10.77 1.43 -18.64
N ILE A 538 11.91 0.93 -19.12
CA ILE A 538 13.12 1.69 -19.22
C ILE A 538 13.55 1.81 -20.69
N TYR A 539 13.48 3.05 -21.26
CA TYR A 539 14.00 3.39 -22.58
C TYR A 539 14.48 4.84 -22.54
N ALA A 540 15.67 5.05 -21.99
CA ALA A 540 16.14 6.38 -21.64
C ALA A 540 17.63 6.60 -21.89
N ARG A 541 18.01 7.85 -22.16
CA ARG A 541 19.35 8.26 -22.57
C ARG A 541 20.47 7.95 -21.57
N HIS A 542 20.14 7.85 -20.29
CA HIS A 542 21.09 7.53 -19.23
C HIS A 542 20.98 6.09 -18.72
N ALA A 543 20.02 5.32 -19.24
CA ALA A 543 19.88 3.90 -18.93
C ALA A 543 20.87 3.09 -19.78
N LYS A 544 22.05 2.80 -19.22
CA LYS A 544 23.07 2.01 -19.91
C LYS A 544 22.48 0.68 -20.41
N ARG A 545 22.71 0.35 -21.71
CA ARG A 545 22.18 -0.82 -22.41
C ARG A 545 20.67 -0.79 -22.71
N LEU A 546 19.90 0.16 -22.18
CA LEU A 546 18.46 0.35 -22.44
C LEU A 546 18.15 1.70 -23.10
N ASP A 547 19.18 2.39 -23.58
CA ASP A 547 19.10 3.60 -24.40
C ASP A 547 18.86 3.32 -25.89
N THR A 548 18.87 2.05 -26.28
CA THR A 548 18.58 1.55 -27.64
C THR A 548 17.66 0.34 -27.60
N ASP A 549 17.06 -0.02 -28.73
CA ASP A 549 16.21 -1.22 -28.89
C ASP A 549 16.53 -1.94 -30.19
N THR A 550 17.76 -2.44 -30.31
CA THR A 550 18.23 -3.16 -31.51
C THR A 550 17.50 -4.47 -31.78
N GLY A 551 16.91 -5.08 -30.75
CA GLY A 551 16.09 -6.29 -30.84
C GLY A 551 14.63 -6.04 -31.19
N HIS A 552 14.19 -4.79 -31.25
CA HIS A 552 12.77 -4.43 -31.38
C HIS A 552 11.88 -5.08 -30.31
N ASP A 553 12.38 -5.17 -29.10
CA ASP A 553 11.76 -5.86 -27.96
C ASP A 553 10.91 -4.93 -27.08
N PHE A 554 10.88 -3.61 -27.34
CA PHE A 554 10.12 -2.66 -26.55
C PHE A 554 8.62 -2.99 -26.46
N PRO A 555 7.93 -3.44 -27.53
CA PRO A 555 6.56 -3.92 -27.44
C PRO A 555 6.38 -5.11 -26.48
N SER A 556 7.35 -6.01 -26.42
CA SER A 556 7.33 -7.15 -25.49
C SER A 556 7.50 -6.70 -24.03
N GLU A 557 8.37 -5.71 -23.79
CA GLU A 557 8.52 -5.10 -22.46
C GLU A 557 7.23 -4.43 -22.02
N VAL A 558 6.59 -3.64 -22.89
CA VAL A 558 5.32 -2.95 -22.62
C VAL A 558 4.23 -3.97 -22.27
N HIS A 559 4.02 -4.99 -23.09
CA HIS A 559 2.99 -6.02 -22.85
C HIS A 559 3.27 -6.82 -21.56
N SER A 560 4.52 -7.21 -21.33
CA SER A 560 4.93 -7.90 -20.10
C SER A 560 4.65 -7.02 -18.87
N TYR A 561 5.04 -5.74 -18.92
CA TYR A 561 4.90 -4.84 -17.79
C TYR A 561 3.45 -4.54 -17.43
N PHE A 562 2.62 -4.11 -18.40
CA PHE A 562 1.21 -3.86 -18.14
C PHE A 562 0.43 -5.13 -17.76
N GLY A 563 0.90 -6.29 -18.24
CA GLY A 563 0.37 -7.61 -17.88
C GLY A 563 0.61 -8.02 -16.43
N THR A 564 1.54 -7.37 -15.71
CA THR A 564 1.75 -7.62 -14.27
C THR A 564 0.58 -7.19 -13.41
N GLY A 565 -0.26 -6.27 -13.89
CA GLY A 565 -1.38 -5.73 -13.12
C GLY A 565 -0.98 -4.78 -11.99
N THR A 566 0.31 -4.38 -11.89
CA THR A 566 0.70 -3.39 -10.87
C THR A 566 -0.01 -2.06 -11.08
N GLN A 567 -0.41 -1.43 -9.98
CA GLN A 567 -1.09 -0.13 -10.04
C GLN A 567 -0.13 1.01 -10.40
N LEU A 568 1.13 0.97 -9.95
CA LEU A 568 2.16 1.95 -10.27
C LEU A 568 2.73 1.63 -11.66
N GLN A 569 2.36 2.43 -12.65
CA GLN A 569 2.76 2.24 -14.05
C GLN A 569 3.82 3.26 -14.40
N GLU A 570 5.08 2.82 -14.28
CA GLU A 570 6.27 3.67 -14.33
C GLU A 570 6.88 3.71 -15.74
N MET A 571 7.18 4.90 -16.20
CA MET A 571 7.83 5.14 -17.49
C MET A 571 9.12 5.94 -17.29
N TYR A 572 10.25 5.26 -17.29
CA TYR A 572 11.59 5.84 -17.36
C TYR A 572 11.97 5.97 -18.84
N ILE A 573 11.39 6.95 -19.51
CA ILE A 573 11.45 7.05 -20.97
C ILE A 573 11.92 8.44 -21.38
N THR A 574 12.98 8.50 -22.24
CA THR A 574 13.32 9.71 -22.97
C THR A 574 12.43 9.83 -24.19
N PRO A 575 11.53 10.82 -24.26
CA PRO A 575 10.51 10.92 -25.33
C PRO A 575 11.06 10.87 -26.76
N SER A 576 12.27 11.41 -26.99
CA SER A 576 12.88 11.45 -28.31
C SER A 576 13.42 10.10 -28.82
N LEU A 577 13.50 9.08 -27.96
CA LEU A 577 13.92 7.74 -28.37
C LEU A 577 12.74 6.91 -28.93
N LEU A 578 11.51 7.28 -28.63
CA LEU A 578 10.32 6.54 -29.08
C LEU A 578 9.92 6.99 -30.49
N LEU A 579 9.62 6.01 -31.33
CA LEU A 579 9.02 6.20 -32.62
C LEU A 579 7.46 6.18 -32.52
N GLY A 580 6.76 6.54 -33.59
CA GLY A 580 5.30 6.52 -33.62
C GLY A 580 4.68 5.19 -33.17
N PRO A 581 5.12 4.03 -33.70
CA PRO A 581 4.65 2.72 -33.26
C PRO A 581 4.89 2.41 -31.77
N ASP A 582 5.97 2.88 -31.18
CA ASP A 582 6.26 2.67 -29.74
C ASP A 582 5.25 3.40 -28.86
N TRP A 583 4.93 4.65 -29.24
CA TRP A 583 3.88 5.42 -28.59
C TRP A 583 2.50 4.76 -28.74
N ASP A 584 2.22 4.11 -29.88
CA ASP A 584 0.95 3.42 -30.11
C ASP A 584 0.80 2.20 -29.20
N VAL A 585 1.84 1.38 -29.09
CA VAL A 585 1.86 0.21 -28.20
C VAL A 585 1.71 0.64 -26.73
N LEU A 586 2.43 1.68 -26.32
CA LEU A 586 2.36 2.22 -24.96
C LEU A 586 0.94 2.71 -24.62
N ALA A 587 0.33 3.46 -25.53
CA ALA A 587 -1.03 3.98 -25.36
C ALA A 587 -2.08 2.86 -25.34
N GLU A 588 -1.93 1.85 -26.19
CA GLU A 588 -2.81 0.68 -26.21
C GLU A 588 -2.78 -0.06 -24.88
N ALA A 589 -1.58 -0.37 -24.38
CA ALA A 589 -1.40 -1.12 -23.13
C ALA A 589 -1.87 -0.34 -21.89
N ALA A 590 -1.59 0.96 -21.82
CA ALA A 590 -2.09 1.81 -20.74
C ALA A 590 -3.62 1.91 -20.74
N SER A 591 -4.23 2.07 -21.90
CA SER A 591 -5.69 2.10 -22.05
C SER A 591 -6.31 0.75 -21.69
N TRP A 592 -5.69 -0.35 -22.11
CA TRP A 592 -6.12 -1.71 -21.81
C TRP A 592 -6.08 -1.97 -20.28
N SER A 593 -5.00 -1.63 -19.63
CA SER A 593 -4.85 -1.80 -18.19
C SER A 593 -5.92 -1.04 -17.40
N ARG A 594 -6.21 0.21 -17.77
CA ARG A 594 -7.29 1.00 -17.15
C ARG A 594 -8.67 0.37 -17.31
N ARG A 595 -9.00 -0.15 -18.50
CA ARG A 595 -10.30 -0.82 -18.75
C ARG A 595 -10.45 -2.13 -17.98
N ASN A 596 -9.36 -2.76 -17.61
CA ASN A 596 -9.31 -4.06 -16.93
C ASN A 596 -8.87 -3.96 -15.47
N ALA A 597 -8.88 -2.76 -14.89
CA ALA A 597 -8.44 -2.52 -13.51
C ALA A 597 -9.18 -3.39 -12.47
N ASP A 598 -10.46 -3.67 -12.70
CA ASP A 598 -11.32 -4.51 -11.84
C ASP A 598 -11.01 -6.02 -11.92
N ILE A 599 -10.26 -6.46 -12.94
CA ILE A 599 -9.69 -7.81 -13.00
C ILE A 599 -8.25 -7.77 -12.49
N LEU A 600 -7.44 -6.84 -12.98
CA LEU A 600 -6.01 -6.74 -12.69
C LEU A 600 -5.70 -6.50 -11.20
N VAL A 601 -6.65 -5.95 -10.44
CA VAL A 601 -6.51 -5.84 -8.98
C VAL A 601 -6.23 -7.17 -8.29
N ASP A 602 -6.69 -8.30 -8.86
CA ASP A 602 -6.49 -9.66 -8.32
C ASP A 602 -5.15 -10.30 -8.72
N THR A 603 -4.25 -9.57 -9.35
CA THR A 603 -3.02 -10.13 -9.92
C THR A 603 -2.19 -10.94 -8.94
N HIS A 604 -1.69 -12.08 -9.40
CA HIS A 604 -0.80 -12.97 -8.67
C HIS A 604 0.11 -13.74 -9.62
N TRP A 605 1.16 -14.34 -9.07
CA TRP A 605 2.17 -15.07 -9.83
C TRP A 605 1.69 -16.46 -10.22
N ILE A 606 2.02 -16.87 -11.46
CA ILE A 606 1.86 -18.24 -11.94
C ILE A 606 3.12 -18.71 -12.66
N GLY A 607 3.36 -20.02 -12.67
CA GLY A 607 4.49 -20.63 -13.37
C GLY A 607 5.78 -20.68 -12.56
N GLY A 608 6.90 -20.73 -13.26
CA GLY A 608 8.21 -21.03 -12.72
C GLY A 608 9.06 -19.82 -12.31
N ASP A 609 10.36 -20.04 -12.28
CA ASP A 609 11.38 -19.07 -11.85
C ASP A 609 12.06 -18.44 -13.09
N PRO A 610 11.91 -17.12 -13.31
CA PRO A 610 12.55 -16.44 -14.44
C PRO A 610 14.07 -16.57 -14.45
N ALA A 611 14.72 -16.59 -13.27
CA ALA A 611 16.18 -16.76 -13.18
C ALA A 611 16.67 -18.11 -13.71
N LYS A 612 15.78 -19.12 -13.73
CA LYS A 612 16.03 -20.46 -14.31
C LYS A 612 15.57 -20.56 -15.76
N LEU A 613 15.12 -19.46 -16.36
CA LEU A 613 14.57 -19.42 -17.70
C LEU A 613 13.32 -20.30 -17.88
N GLU A 614 12.56 -20.54 -16.82
CA GLU A 614 11.29 -21.25 -16.85
C GLU A 614 10.17 -20.34 -17.31
N VAL A 615 9.12 -20.88 -17.94
CA VAL A 615 7.92 -20.10 -18.27
C VAL A 615 7.23 -19.66 -16.99
N TYR A 616 6.90 -18.38 -16.92
CA TYR A 616 6.22 -17.76 -15.78
C TYR A 616 5.20 -16.73 -16.26
N GLY A 617 4.45 -16.17 -15.33
CA GLY A 617 3.54 -15.09 -15.65
C GLY A 617 2.69 -14.63 -14.49
N TRP A 618 1.64 -13.95 -14.87
CA TRP A 618 0.70 -13.30 -13.97
C TRP A 618 -0.72 -13.71 -14.33
N ALA A 619 -1.54 -13.97 -13.36
CA ALA A 619 -2.95 -14.24 -13.54
C ALA A 619 -3.80 -13.34 -12.65
N SER A 620 -4.98 -13.00 -13.14
CA SER A 620 -5.97 -12.21 -12.41
C SER A 620 -7.36 -12.71 -12.77
N TRP A 621 -8.29 -12.65 -11.81
CA TRP A 621 -9.65 -13.08 -12.07
C TRP A 621 -10.69 -12.23 -11.31
N SER A 622 -11.83 -12.03 -11.95
CA SER A 622 -13.06 -11.51 -11.35
C SER A 622 -14.26 -12.24 -11.96
N PRO A 623 -15.49 -12.10 -11.41
CA PRO A 623 -16.69 -12.65 -12.04
C PRO A 623 -16.91 -12.19 -13.49
N ARG A 624 -16.32 -11.06 -13.91
CA ARG A 624 -16.38 -10.56 -15.29
C ARG A 624 -15.50 -11.36 -16.25
N GLY A 625 -14.39 -11.92 -15.76
CA GLY A 625 -13.44 -12.67 -16.59
C GLY A 625 -12.08 -12.81 -15.93
N GLY A 626 -11.13 -13.37 -16.69
CA GLY A 626 -9.75 -13.54 -16.25
C GLY A 626 -8.74 -12.96 -17.23
N ILE A 627 -7.55 -12.64 -16.75
CA ILE A 627 -6.41 -12.23 -17.55
C ILE A 627 -5.22 -13.10 -17.18
N ILE A 628 -4.50 -13.58 -18.19
CA ILE A 628 -3.25 -14.32 -18.05
C ILE A 628 -2.21 -13.63 -18.92
N THR A 629 -1.05 -13.33 -18.38
CA THR A 629 0.12 -12.90 -19.14
C THR A 629 1.26 -13.88 -18.87
N LEU A 630 1.64 -14.68 -19.85
CA LEU A 630 2.76 -15.64 -19.79
C LEU A 630 3.95 -15.08 -20.53
N ARG A 631 5.16 -15.40 -20.05
CA ARG A 631 6.40 -15.11 -20.75
C ARG A 631 7.30 -16.36 -20.80
N ASN A 632 7.85 -16.61 -22.00
CA ASN A 632 8.98 -17.50 -22.17
C ASN A 632 10.28 -16.67 -22.13
N PRO A 633 11.11 -16.74 -21.07
CA PRO A 633 12.35 -15.96 -20.98
C PRO A 633 13.54 -16.60 -21.73
N ASN A 634 13.32 -17.73 -22.40
CA ASN A 634 14.37 -18.53 -23.02
C ASN A 634 14.44 -18.27 -24.53
N LYS A 635 15.63 -18.52 -25.10
CA LYS A 635 15.92 -18.46 -26.55
C LYS A 635 15.41 -19.68 -27.35
N VAL A 636 14.81 -20.65 -26.67
CA VAL A 636 14.19 -21.83 -27.30
C VAL A 636 12.68 -21.85 -27.02
N PRO A 637 11.85 -22.43 -27.90
CA PRO A 637 10.44 -22.62 -27.62
C PRO A 637 10.24 -23.45 -26.35
N GLN A 638 9.23 -23.09 -25.57
CA GLN A 638 8.82 -23.80 -24.35
C GLN A 638 7.33 -24.03 -24.33
N THR A 639 6.90 -24.98 -23.51
CA THR A 639 5.49 -25.27 -23.28
C THR A 639 5.13 -24.97 -21.83
N TYR A 640 3.90 -24.51 -21.61
CA TYR A 640 3.34 -24.31 -20.28
C TYR A 640 2.02 -25.08 -20.15
N ALA A 641 1.91 -25.91 -19.13
CA ALA A 641 0.68 -26.64 -18.80
C ALA A 641 -0.22 -25.73 -17.95
N LEU A 642 -1.13 -25.03 -18.59
CA LEU A 642 -2.05 -24.11 -17.92
C LEU A 642 -3.23 -24.88 -17.31
N ASP A 643 -3.24 -25.04 -16.00
CA ASP A 643 -4.41 -25.43 -15.22
C ASP A 643 -5.24 -24.17 -14.90
N VAL A 644 -6.40 -24.05 -15.53
CA VAL A 644 -7.24 -22.84 -15.46
C VAL A 644 -7.84 -22.65 -14.07
N GLN A 645 -8.19 -23.76 -13.40
CA GLN A 645 -8.73 -23.72 -12.02
C GLN A 645 -7.72 -23.11 -11.06
N SER A 646 -6.49 -23.59 -11.12
CA SER A 646 -5.40 -23.12 -10.27
C SER A 646 -4.92 -21.73 -10.68
N ALA A 647 -4.75 -21.46 -11.99
CA ALA A 647 -4.25 -20.19 -12.49
C ALA A 647 -5.18 -19.00 -12.16
N PHE A 648 -6.48 -19.22 -12.16
CA PHE A 648 -7.45 -18.19 -11.76
C PHE A 648 -7.90 -18.32 -10.29
N GLU A 649 -7.41 -19.33 -9.55
CA GLU A 649 -7.90 -19.65 -8.20
C GLU A 649 -9.44 -19.63 -8.15
N LEU A 650 -10.10 -20.32 -9.08
CA LEU A 650 -11.55 -20.19 -9.27
C LEU A 650 -12.31 -20.58 -8.00
N PRO A 651 -13.18 -19.71 -7.49
CA PRO A 651 -14.04 -20.05 -6.36
C PRO A 651 -15.15 -21.02 -6.79
N GLU A 652 -15.78 -21.67 -5.82
CA GLU A 652 -16.98 -22.47 -6.05
C GLU A 652 -18.08 -21.62 -6.74
N GLY A 653 -18.72 -22.19 -7.76
CA GLY A 653 -19.73 -21.51 -8.57
C GLY A 653 -19.19 -20.55 -9.64
N ALA A 654 -17.89 -20.45 -9.82
CA ALA A 654 -17.30 -19.73 -10.96
C ALA A 654 -17.65 -20.42 -12.29
N ALA A 655 -17.58 -19.69 -13.40
CA ALA A 655 -17.80 -20.25 -14.74
C ALA A 655 -16.80 -21.38 -15.02
N GLU A 656 -17.29 -22.49 -15.57
CA GLU A 656 -16.44 -23.67 -15.90
C GLU A 656 -15.73 -23.53 -17.26
N SER A 657 -16.11 -22.55 -18.08
CA SER A 657 -15.58 -22.43 -19.43
C SER A 657 -15.41 -20.96 -19.83
N TYR A 658 -14.30 -20.70 -20.53
CA TYR A 658 -13.91 -19.36 -20.97
C TYR A 658 -13.50 -19.36 -22.44
N SER A 659 -13.73 -18.23 -23.11
CA SER A 659 -13.16 -17.90 -24.40
C SER A 659 -12.02 -16.91 -24.21
N ALA A 660 -10.79 -17.31 -24.46
CA ALA A 660 -9.62 -16.47 -24.28
C ALA A 660 -9.04 -16.00 -25.60
N ARG A 661 -8.66 -14.73 -25.70
CA ARG A 661 -8.01 -14.13 -26.87
C ARG A 661 -6.99 -13.08 -26.45
N SER A 662 -6.03 -12.81 -27.33
CA SER A 662 -5.11 -11.68 -27.12
C SER A 662 -5.85 -10.34 -27.23
N PRO A 663 -5.61 -9.39 -26.34
CA PRO A 663 -6.22 -8.05 -26.41
C PRO A 663 -5.52 -7.11 -27.40
N TRP A 664 -4.35 -7.45 -27.91
CA TRP A 664 -3.48 -6.56 -28.67
C TRP A 664 -3.91 -6.46 -30.15
N LYS A 665 -3.82 -5.27 -30.72
CA LYS A 665 -4.20 -5.01 -32.12
C LYS A 665 -3.41 -5.83 -33.13
N ASN A 666 -2.15 -6.08 -32.89
CA ASN A 666 -1.30 -6.92 -33.75
C ASN A 666 -1.72 -8.39 -33.77
N ALA A 667 -2.59 -8.83 -32.85
CA ALA A 667 -3.14 -10.17 -32.78
C ALA A 667 -4.60 -10.27 -33.25
N VAL A 668 -5.13 -9.20 -33.85
CA VAL A 668 -6.50 -9.21 -34.44
C VAL A 668 -6.61 -10.28 -35.52
N GLY A 669 -7.65 -11.13 -35.41
CA GLY A 669 -7.83 -12.28 -36.29
C GLY A 669 -7.24 -13.60 -35.77
N THR A 670 -6.47 -13.59 -34.71
CA THR A 670 -6.01 -14.82 -34.03
C THR A 670 -7.22 -15.55 -33.43
N PRO A 671 -7.39 -16.88 -33.69
CA PRO A 671 -8.50 -17.64 -33.12
C PRO A 671 -8.53 -17.62 -31.61
N SER A 672 -9.74 -17.53 -31.04
CA SER A 672 -9.89 -17.65 -29.59
C SER A 672 -9.55 -19.06 -29.11
N VAL A 673 -8.91 -19.12 -27.94
CA VAL A 673 -8.59 -20.36 -27.23
C VAL A 673 -9.73 -20.70 -26.27
N LYS A 674 -10.25 -21.93 -26.31
CA LYS A 674 -11.19 -22.41 -25.28
C LYS A 674 -10.39 -22.86 -24.06
N LEU A 675 -10.75 -22.34 -22.91
CA LEU A 675 -10.22 -22.73 -21.60
C LEU A 675 -11.35 -23.33 -20.77
N ARG A 676 -11.08 -24.42 -20.06
CA ARG A 676 -12.02 -25.06 -19.14
C ARG A 676 -11.40 -25.22 -17.77
N ALA A 677 -12.19 -24.97 -16.73
CA ALA A 677 -11.72 -24.97 -15.35
C ALA A 677 -11.07 -26.29 -14.90
N ARG A 678 -11.53 -27.41 -15.43
CA ARG A 678 -11.04 -28.74 -15.04
C ARG A 678 -10.05 -29.38 -16.03
N ASP A 679 -9.71 -28.66 -17.08
CA ASP A 679 -8.81 -29.14 -18.12
C ASP A 679 -7.47 -28.41 -18.05
N THR A 680 -6.38 -29.15 -18.18
CA THR A 680 -5.06 -28.56 -18.40
C THR A 680 -4.86 -28.24 -19.88
N ARG A 681 -4.57 -27.00 -20.20
CA ARG A 681 -4.29 -26.56 -21.57
C ARG A 681 -2.80 -26.40 -21.78
N ILE A 682 -2.24 -27.10 -22.77
CA ILE A 682 -0.85 -26.86 -23.21
C ILE A 682 -0.79 -25.58 -24.03
N ILE A 683 0.01 -24.63 -23.58
CA ILE A 683 0.33 -23.38 -24.26
C ILE A 683 1.76 -23.50 -24.80
N ASN A 684 1.93 -23.32 -26.11
CA ASN A 684 3.24 -23.27 -26.75
C ASN A 684 3.67 -21.81 -26.87
N LEU A 685 4.85 -21.48 -26.38
CA LEU A 685 5.43 -20.15 -26.41
C LEU A 685 6.71 -20.17 -27.25
N LYS A 686 6.80 -19.25 -28.22
CA LYS A 686 8.02 -19.00 -29.00
C LYS A 686 9.13 -18.46 -28.08
N PRO A 687 10.39 -18.45 -28.55
CA PRO A 687 11.46 -17.75 -27.83
C PRO A 687 11.06 -16.32 -27.50
N PHE A 688 11.25 -15.91 -26.24
CA PHE A 688 10.99 -14.56 -25.71
C PHE A 688 9.53 -14.08 -25.84
N GLU A 689 8.59 -14.96 -26.20
CA GLU A 689 7.19 -14.58 -26.37
C GLU A 689 6.56 -14.11 -25.06
N VAL A 690 5.86 -12.99 -25.14
CA VAL A 690 4.91 -12.50 -24.14
C VAL A 690 3.50 -12.70 -24.68
N LEU A 691 2.75 -13.59 -24.05
CA LEU A 691 1.38 -13.94 -24.44
C LEU A 691 0.39 -13.43 -23.39
N THR A 692 -0.40 -12.43 -23.74
CA THR A 692 -1.54 -11.97 -22.92
C THR A 692 -2.84 -12.51 -23.47
N LEU A 693 -3.67 -13.07 -22.59
CA LEU A 693 -4.98 -13.61 -22.89
C LEU A 693 -6.04 -12.99 -21.98
N GLU A 694 -7.07 -12.41 -22.58
CA GLU A 694 -8.32 -12.05 -21.89
C GLU A 694 -9.32 -13.20 -22.05
N ALA A 695 -9.76 -13.75 -20.92
CA ALA A 695 -10.66 -14.88 -20.83
C ALA A 695 -12.05 -14.44 -20.37
N THR A 696 -13.03 -14.52 -21.25
CA THR A 696 -14.42 -14.17 -20.99
C THR A 696 -15.23 -15.43 -20.67
N PRO A 697 -16.05 -15.47 -19.61
CA PRO A 697 -16.95 -16.58 -19.29
C PRO A 697 -17.90 -16.92 -20.46
N ARG A 698 -18.22 -18.21 -20.61
CA ARG A 698 -19.17 -18.70 -21.62
C ARG A 698 -20.39 -19.34 -20.97
#